data_d1136b61707b8279ebfb60a85d73851b
#
_entry.id   d1136b61707b8279ebfb60a85d73851b
#
_cell.length_a   1.000
_cell.length_b   1.000
_cell.length_c   1.000
_cell.angle_alpha   90.00
_cell.angle_beta   90.00
_cell.angle_gamma   90.00
#
_symmetry.space_group_name_H-M   'P 1'
#
loop_
_entity.id
_entity.type
_entity.pdbx_description
1 polymer ?
#
loop_
_entity_poly.entity_id
_entity_poly.type
_entity_poly.pdbx_seq_one_letter_code
_entity_poly.pdbx_strand_id
1 'polypeptide(L)'
;PCSEIHYFQGDALPCPEEAAGRSCPGVECECDRWLEVWNLVFMQYDRSGNGVLNPLPAPCVDTGMGLERVAAVVQGKLSNYDTDLFTPLLAAVGRRAGKAYGDDPADDVSLRVVADHLRAMTFLIADGVLPGNEGRGYVLRKIMRRAIRHGQKLEIQGAFLQPLTHDVVARMKAAFPELVSHQEAVSRVVAVEEERFATTMKQAISVFVQVAAAKATATVLPPTISISGRVKAEPAPAHITGEEAFRLYDTYGLPLDFLDELAADRGLGVDHEGFERELAAQQERARQSSKMGAVKGDPVYMRLAEEGGKTEFLGYAGLSVEDARVLAVLKDGALARRLEAGEEGLVVLDRTPFYAMSGGQVGDRGVIASDGSAAEVTDTTAPLPGLHVHQVRVTHGGFERGMVVRAEVDAERRAGAMRHHTGTHLLHAALRETLGPHVKQAGSLVAPDRLRFDFSHYAPVGPRELRHIENRVNGEILRGARVEQKVMGREEALAYGALAFFGDKYGERVRVVEVPGFSKEFCGGTHVGQTGEIGLLLVTAEQGISAGTRRVEALAGEAAIERAQADQGILEELEQSARVDRRELVEEYARLRDQLKVREREIQALRMKLATAAGPSSAEDLSEIAGTLLWTPRFEGLDRKAHAAVVDEFRNRNKERRFALVSTSIADDGVSVIAAVSSSLEGSVKAPDVMKQLGLRGGGRPDFAQGGGVAAEDVDAMRRKAREWLRGAVEAVPHG
;
A
#
# COMPACT_ATOMS: atom_id res chain seq x y z
N PRO A 1 20.11 -2.52 38.96
CA PRO A 1 19.38 -3.43 39.87
C PRO A 1 17.90 -3.14 39.81
N CYS A 2 17.05 -4.18 40.07
CA CYS A 2 15.62 -4.04 40.21
C CYS A 2 15.14 -4.65 41.53
N SER A 3 13.96 -4.25 41.97
CA SER A 3 13.21 -4.85 43.05
C SER A 3 11.79 -5.08 42.61
N GLU A 4 11.20 -6.19 43.01
CA GLU A 4 9.85 -6.56 42.62
C GLU A 4 8.99 -6.79 43.87
N ILE A 5 7.71 -6.46 43.78
CA ILE A 5 6.72 -6.74 44.82
C ILE A 5 5.81 -7.80 44.28
N HIS A 6 5.82 -8.96 44.96
CA HIS A 6 4.97 -10.10 44.67
C HIS A 6 3.87 -10.22 45.73
N TYR A 7 2.67 -10.55 45.30
CA TYR A 7 1.54 -10.85 46.17
C TYR A 7 1.26 -12.36 46.15
N PHE A 8 1.19 -12.95 47.34
CA PHE A 8 0.80 -14.36 47.46
C PHE A 8 -0.70 -14.53 47.37
N GLN A 9 -1.18 -15.16 46.31
CA GLN A 9 -2.60 -15.36 46.02
C GLN A 9 -3.25 -16.54 46.78
N GLY A 10 -2.45 -17.30 47.53
CA GLY A 10 -2.92 -18.43 48.33
C GLY A 10 -2.71 -19.80 47.70
N ASP A 11 -2.95 -20.83 48.50
CA ASP A 11 -2.71 -22.23 48.13
C ASP A 11 -3.82 -22.85 47.24
N ALA A 12 -4.85 -22.09 46.94
CA ALA A 12 -5.92 -22.56 46.05
C ALA A 12 -5.46 -22.74 44.59
N LEU A 13 -4.36 -22.04 44.20
CA LEU A 13 -3.74 -22.19 42.89
C LEU A 13 -2.80 -23.42 42.90
N PRO A 14 -2.74 -24.20 41.79
CA PRO A 14 -1.87 -25.36 41.69
C PRO A 14 -0.39 -24.93 41.62
N CYS A 15 0.47 -25.72 42.25
CA CYS A 15 1.92 -25.56 42.14
C CYS A 15 2.53 -26.81 41.50
N PRO A 16 3.25 -26.69 40.37
CA PRO A 16 3.89 -27.81 39.69
C PRO A 16 4.94 -28.50 40.55
N GLU A 17 5.66 -27.76 41.41
CA GLU A 17 6.65 -28.31 42.31
C GLU A 17 6.01 -29.19 43.40
N GLU A 18 4.91 -28.72 43.98
CA GLU A 18 4.16 -29.53 45.00
C GLU A 18 3.49 -30.76 44.37
N ALA A 19 2.97 -30.62 43.14
CA ALA A 19 2.46 -31.77 42.38
C ALA A 19 3.55 -32.82 42.10
N ALA A 20 4.82 -32.40 42.00
CA ALA A 20 5.98 -33.26 41.86
C ALA A 20 6.56 -33.75 43.22
N GLY A 21 5.91 -33.44 44.34
CA GLY A 21 6.32 -33.85 45.70
C GLY A 21 7.48 -33.00 46.27
N ARG A 22 7.76 -31.81 45.71
CA ARG A 22 8.75 -30.85 46.19
C ARG A 22 8.08 -29.64 46.84
N SER A 23 8.78 -28.93 47.71
CA SER A 23 8.27 -27.66 48.25
C SER A 23 8.31 -26.55 47.23
N CYS A 24 7.31 -25.66 47.21
CA CYS A 24 7.29 -24.47 46.35
C CYS A 24 8.47 -23.54 46.72
N PRO A 25 9.34 -23.15 45.76
CA PRO A 25 10.47 -22.25 46.02
C PRO A 25 10.05 -20.77 46.23
N GLY A 26 8.76 -20.47 46.34
CA GLY A 26 8.26 -19.12 46.56
C GLY A 26 8.20 -18.31 45.28
N VAL A 27 8.72 -17.06 45.30
CA VAL A 27 8.69 -16.13 44.15
C VAL A 27 9.51 -16.59 42.94
N GLU A 28 10.42 -17.55 43.14
CA GLU A 28 11.19 -18.17 42.06
C GLU A 28 10.41 -19.31 41.35
N CYS A 29 9.22 -19.66 41.84
CA CYS A 29 8.38 -20.71 41.24
C CYS A 29 7.63 -20.15 40.00
N GLU A 30 7.52 -20.97 38.98
CA GLU A 30 6.69 -20.66 37.81
C GLU A 30 5.17 -20.85 38.07
N CYS A 31 4.75 -21.02 39.33
CA CYS A 31 3.35 -21.12 39.67
C CYS A 31 2.68 -19.75 39.83
N ASP A 32 1.39 -19.66 39.47
CA ASP A 32 0.63 -18.42 39.53
C ASP A 32 0.31 -17.94 40.98
N ARG A 33 0.78 -18.62 42.02
CA ARG A 33 0.55 -18.23 43.42
C ARG A 33 1.24 -16.93 43.79
N TRP A 34 2.39 -16.62 43.17
CA TRP A 34 3.22 -15.44 43.43
C TRP A 34 3.07 -14.45 42.29
N LEU A 35 2.07 -13.57 42.38
CA LEU A 35 1.78 -12.58 41.36
C LEU A 35 2.67 -11.36 41.56
N GLU A 36 3.59 -11.10 40.62
CA GLU A 36 4.29 -9.83 40.55
C GLU A 36 3.31 -8.70 40.26
N VAL A 37 3.21 -7.73 41.17
CA VAL A 37 2.31 -6.58 41.03
C VAL A 37 3.02 -5.29 40.73
N TRP A 38 4.30 -5.18 41.11
CA TRP A 38 5.07 -3.95 40.92
C TRP A 38 6.55 -4.26 40.68
N ASN A 39 7.14 -3.62 39.67
CA ASN A 39 8.57 -3.69 39.38
C ASN A 39 9.17 -2.29 39.51
N LEU A 40 10.34 -2.19 40.20
CA LEU A 40 11.08 -0.97 40.45
C LEU A 40 12.49 -1.16 39.88
N VAL A 41 12.80 -0.47 38.80
CA VAL A 41 14.09 -0.53 38.10
C VAL A 41 14.92 0.69 38.48
N PHE A 42 16.06 0.44 39.14
CA PHE A 42 17.00 1.49 39.55
C PHE A 42 18.01 1.75 38.42
N MET A 43 17.75 2.76 37.61
CA MET A 43 18.60 3.14 36.50
C MET A 43 19.76 4.02 36.97
N GLN A 44 20.98 3.53 36.78
CA GLN A 44 22.21 4.20 37.20
C GLN A 44 23.14 4.49 36.01
N TYR A 45 22.98 3.74 34.91
CA TYR A 45 23.88 3.78 33.76
C TYR A 45 23.10 3.84 32.45
N ASP A 46 23.67 4.56 31.49
CA ASP A 46 23.32 4.46 30.08
C ASP A 46 24.30 3.50 29.38
N ARG A 47 23.78 2.52 28.66
CA ARG A 47 24.56 1.56 27.90
C ARG A 47 24.68 2.01 26.46
N SER A 48 25.86 2.51 26.07
CA SER A 48 26.17 2.87 24.69
C SER A 48 26.17 1.68 23.74
N GLY A 49 26.03 1.92 22.43
CA GLY A 49 25.95 0.87 21.40
C GLY A 49 27.15 -0.06 21.33
N ASN A 50 28.33 0.33 21.88
CA ASN A 50 29.51 -0.49 22.03
C ASN A 50 29.60 -1.23 23.38
N GLY A 51 28.53 -1.17 24.21
CA GLY A 51 28.42 -1.90 25.46
C GLY A 51 29.03 -1.21 26.70
N VAL A 52 29.58 -0.01 26.56
CA VAL A 52 30.14 0.76 27.68
C VAL A 52 29.01 1.32 28.54
N LEU A 53 29.12 1.17 29.87
CA LEU A 53 28.17 1.72 30.84
C LEU A 53 28.66 3.10 31.28
N ASN A 54 27.92 4.14 30.91
CA ASN A 54 28.16 5.51 31.32
C ASN A 54 27.21 5.88 32.46
N PRO A 55 27.72 6.47 33.57
CA PRO A 55 26.85 6.94 34.65
C PRO A 55 25.81 7.94 34.11
N LEU A 56 24.55 7.79 34.54
CA LEU A 56 23.53 8.78 34.27
C LEU A 56 23.82 10.07 35.05
N PRO A 57 23.60 11.26 34.47
CA PRO A 57 23.75 12.53 35.16
C PRO A 57 22.89 12.65 36.42
N ALA A 58 21.70 12.03 36.39
CA ALA A 58 20.78 11.91 37.51
C ALA A 58 20.23 10.48 37.54
N PRO A 59 20.65 9.63 38.47
CA PRO A 59 20.05 8.30 38.65
C PRO A 59 18.57 8.42 38.93
N CYS A 60 17.78 7.50 38.38
CA CYS A 60 16.32 7.51 38.55
C CYS A 60 15.78 6.10 38.81
N VAL A 61 14.53 6.04 39.26
CA VAL A 61 13.79 4.81 39.41
C VAL A 61 12.67 4.79 38.38
N ASP A 62 12.73 3.82 37.47
CA ASP A 62 11.64 3.54 36.55
C ASP A 62 10.74 2.47 37.17
N THR A 63 9.45 2.77 37.32
CA THR A 63 8.55 1.86 38.00
C THR A 63 7.38 1.47 37.09
N GLY A 64 7.01 0.18 37.14
CA GLY A 64 5.86 -0.37 36.43
C GLY A 64 4.97 -1.17 37.37
N MET A 65 3.69 -0.77 37.48
CA MET A 65 2.67 -1.49 38.24
C MET A 65 1.54 -1.92 37.31
N GLY A 66 1.22 -3.23 37.33
CA GLY A 66 0.16 -3.78 36.49
C GLY A 66 -1.23 -3.39 37.03
N LEU A 67 -1.98 -2.54 36.35
CA LEU A 67 -3.34 -2.14 36.73
C LEU A 67 -4.23 -3.36 36.97
N GLU A 68 -4.21 -4.32 36.04
CA GLU A 68 -5.03 -5.53 36.08
C GLU A 68 -4.64 -6.43 37.26
N ARG A 69 -3.35 -6.58 37.49
CA ARG A 69 -2.81 -7.39 38.60
C ARG A 69 -3.21 -6.79 39.95
N VAL A 70 -3.05 -5.50 40.12
CA VAL A 70 -3.47 -4.81 41.35
C VAL A 70 -4.98 -4.85 41.53
N ALA A 71 -5.75 -4.65 40.44
CA ALA A 71 -7.21 -4.75 40.49
C ALA A 71 -7.66 -6.16 40.92
N ALA A 72 -7.02 -7.24 40.42
CA ALA A 72 -7.30 -8.60 40.83
C ALA A 72 -7.04 -8.81 42.32
N VAL A 73 -5.88 -8.37 42.82
CA VAL A 73 -5.52 -8.44 44.23
C VAL A 73 -6.56 -7.73 45.12
N VAL A 74 -6.87 -6.46 44.78
CA VAL A 74 -7.79 -5.62 45.58
C VAL A 74 -9.22 -6.16 45.55
N GLN A 75 -9.63 -6.78 44.46
CA GLN A 75 -10.95 -7.40 44.30
C GLN A 75 -11.01 -8.86 44.80
N GLY A 76 -9.89 -9.40 45.28
CA GLY A 76 -9.81 -10.80 45.74
C GLY A 76 -10.05 -11.82 44.63
N LYS A 77 -9.59 -11.49 43.38
CA LYS A 77 -9.71 -12.37 42.20
C LYS A 77 -8.39 -13.04 41.93
N LEU A 78 -8.45 -14.29 41.45
CA LEU A 78 -7.26 -15.06 41.07
C LEU A 78 -6.83 -14.83 39.61
N SER A 79 -7.68 -14.25 38.80
CA SER A 79 -7.41 -13.91 37.40
C SER A 79 -7.71 -12.45 37.11
N ASN A 80 -6.88 -11.80 36.31
CA ASN A 80 -7.11 -10.45 35.77
C ASN A 80 -8.45 -10.37 35.04
N TYR A 81 -8.86 -11.44 34.38
CA TYR A 81 -10.09 -11.54 33.60
C TYR A 81 -11.36 -11.59 34.43
N ASP A 82 -11.24 -11.91 35.71
CA ASP A 82 -12.39 -11.97 36.64
C ASP A 82 -12.67 -10.63 37.34
N THR A 83 -11.88 -9.63 37.01
CA THR A 83 -12.03 -8.26 37.53
C THR A 83 -13.14 -7.49 36.79
N ASP A 84 -13.59 -6.40 37.41
CA ASP A 84 -14.56 -5.48 36.81
C ASP A 84 -14.03 -4.76 35.53
N LEU A 85 -12.75 -4.83 35.27
CA LEU A 85 -12.13 -4.34 34.02
C LEU A 85 -12.50 -5.21 32.81
N PHE A 86 -12.53 -6.54 32.99
CA PHE A 86 -12.70 -7.48 31.89
C PHE A 86 -14.05 -8.17 31.85
N THR A 87 -14.71 -8.47 33.01
CA THR A 87 -15.98 -9.19 33.04
C THR A 87 -17.07 -8.56 32.14
N PRO A 88 -17.23 -7.22 32.04
CA PRO A 88 -18.22 -6.66 31.15
C PRO A 88 -17.88 -6.86 29.66
N LEU A 89 -16.57 -6.84 29.30
CA LEU A 89 -16.10 -7.06 27.93
C LEU A 89 -16.26 -8.54 27.55
N LEU A 90 -15.89 -9.47 28.44
CA LEU A 90 -16.10 -10.90 28.25
C LEU A 90 -17.58 -11.22 28.03
N ALA A 91 -18.45 -10.61 28.82
CA ALA A 91 -19.92 -10.77 28.66
C ALA A 91 -20.40 -10.19 27.32
N ALA A 92 -19.84 -9.08 26.85
CA ALA A 92 -20.20 -8.50 25.56
C ALA A 92 -19.77 -9.40 24.38
N VAL A 93 -18.55 -9.93 24.42
CA VAL A 93 -18.05 -10.91 23.43
C VAL A 93 -18.88 -12.20 23.49
N GLY A 94 -19.13 -12.72 24.69
CA GLY A 94 -19.92 -13.92 24.91
C GLY A 94 -21.35 -13.82 24.34
N ARG A 95 -22.02 -12.67 24.54
CA ARG A 95 -23.34 -12.42 23.90
C ARG A 95 -23.30 -12.50 22.38
N ARG A 96 -22.20 -12.05 21.77
CA ARG A 96 -22.01 -12.14 20.31
C ARG A 96 -21.79 -13.57 19.84
N ALA A 97 -21.10 -14.37 20.66
CA ALA A 97 -20.79 -15.77 20.38
C ALA A 97 -21.92 -16.73 20.75
N GLY A 98 -22.90 -16.31 21.57
CA GLY A 98 -23.87 -17.20 22.18
C GLY A 98 -23.25 -18.15 23.22
N LYS A 99 -22.14 -17.76 23.88
CA LYS A 99 -21.33 -18.53 24.83
C LYS A 99 -21.12 -17.74 26.11
N ALA A 100 -20.98 -18.42 27.23
CA ALA A 100 -20.71 -17.78 28.52
C ALA A 100 -19.27 -18.08 28.97
N TYR A 101 -18.62 -17.10 29.55
CA TYR A 101 -17.30 -17.25 30.14
C TYR A 101 -17.39 -18.12 31.40
N GLY A 102 -16.56 -19.16 31.47
CA GLY A 102 -16.53 -20.15 32.53
C GLY A 102 -17.25 -21.48 32.21
N ASP A 103 -17.95 -21.57 31.08
CA ASP A 103 -18.67 -22.78 30.67
C ASP A 103 -17.77 -23.83 30.01
N ASP A 104 -16.81 -23.35 29.15
CA ASP A 104 -15.85 -24.20 28.43
C ASP A 104 -14.46 -23.57 28.45
N PRO A 105 -13.44 -24.26 29.01
CA PRO A 105 -12.07 -23.75 29.05
C PRO A 105 -11.48 -23.41 27.69
N ALA A 106 -11.86 -24.10 26.61
CA ALA A 106 -11.37 -23.81 25.24
C ALA A 106 -11.98 -22.52 24.68
N ASP A 107 -13.26 -22.29 24.94
CA ASP A 107 -13.93 -21.04 24.59
C ASP A 107 -13.42 -19.86 25.43
N ASP A 108 -13.14 -20.09 26.72
CA ASP A 108 -12.63 -19.09 27.64
C ASP A 108 -11.33 -18.47 27.16
N VAL A 109 -10.41 -19.26 26.59
CA VAL A 109 -9.17 -18.75 25.99
C VAL A 109 -9.49 -17.76 24.88
N SER A 110 -10.44 -18.10 24.01
CA SER A 110 -10.81 -17.23 22.89
C SER A 110 -11.57 -15.97 23.36
N LEU A 111 -12.44 -16.09 24.35
CA LEU A 111 -13.13 -14.95 24.95
C LEU A 111 -12.15 -13.96 25.59
N ARG A 112 -11.15 -14.46 26.33
CA ARG A 112 -10.08 -13.63 26.93
C ARG A 112 -9.27 -12.91 25.89
N VAL A 113 -8.81 -13.62 24.83
CA VAL A 113 -8.03 -13.02 23.75
C VAL A 113 -8.81 -11.90 23.07
N VAL A 114 -10.08 -12.14 22.71
CA VAL A 114 -10.91 -11.12 22.07
C VAL A 114 -11.11 -9.91 22.96
N ALA A 115 -11.45 -10.08 24.25
CA ALA A 115 -11.68 -8.98 25.19
C ALA A 115 -10.43 -8.14 25.43
N ASP A 116 -9.27 -8.78 25.63
CA ASP A 116 -7.98 -8.12 25.81
C ASP A 116 -7.57 -7.32 24.57
N HIS A 117 -7.60 -7.97 23.42
CA HIS A 117 -7.20 -7.35 22.16
C HIS A 117 -8.16 -6.24 21.72
N LEU A 118 -9.46 -6.39 22.01
CA LEU A 118 -10.47 -5.37 21.76
C LEU A 118 -10.16 -4.08 22.54
N ARG A 119 -9.78 -4.20 23.82
CA ARG A 119 -9.35 -3.06 24.64
C ARG A 119 -8.07 -2.45 24.09
N ALA A 120 -7.04 -3.27 23.84
CA ALA A 120 -5.75 -2.81 23.33
C ALA A 120 -5.89 -2.06 21.98
N MET A 121 -6.65 -2.62 21.02
CA MET A 121 -6.82 -1.97 19.72
C MET A 121 -7.58 -0.65 19.82
N THR A 122 -8.59 -0.56 20.70
CA THR A 122 -9.39 0.64 20.92
C THR A 122 -8.50 1.80 21.39
N PHE A 123 -7.64 1.57 22.38
CA PHE A 123 -6.70 2.57 22.88
C PHE A 123 -5.63 2.92 21.85
N LEU A 124 -4.99 1.93 21.24
CA LEU A 124 -3.95 2.18 20.24
C LEU A 124 -4.45 3.04 19.07
N ILE A 125 -5.68 2.79 18.60
CA ILE A 125 -6.28 3.58 17.52
C ILE A 125 -6.63 4.99 18.03
N ALA A 126 -7.16 5.12 19.23
CA ALA A 126 -7.45 6.43 19.83
C ALA A 126 -6.17 7.27 19.97
N ASP A 127 -5.04 6.65 20.32
CA ASP A 127 -3.72 7.31 20.37
C ASP A 127 -3.13 7.59 18.97
N GLY A 128 -3.84 7.18 17.90
CA GLY A 128 -3.50 7.48 16.52
C GLY A 128 -2.58 6.45 15.86
N VAL A 129 -2.47 5.24 16.41
CA VAL A 129 -1.83 4.12 15.69
C VAL A 129 -2.86 3.54 14.71
N LEU A 130 -2.51 3.42 13.44
CA LEU A 130 -3.34 2.79 12.41
C LEU A 130 -2.76 1.44 11.99
N PRO A 131 -3.63 0.45 11.61
CA PRO A 131 -3.15 -0.85 11.14
C PRO A 131 -2.25 -0.69 9.90
N GLY A 132 -1.01 -1.19 10.00
CA GLY A 132 0.01 -1.04 8.97
C GLY A 132 0.79 -2.33 8.70
N ASN A 133 1.78 -2.27 7.78
CA ASN A 133 2.67 -3.39 7.48
C ASN A 133 3.98 -3.33 8.25
N GLU A 134 4.28 -2.22 8.92
CA GLU A 134 5.55 -1.97 9.60
C GLU A 134 5.36 -1.31 10.96
N GLY A 135 6.35 -1.42 11.82
CA GLY A 135 6.42 -0.74 13.10
C GLY A 135 5.19 -0.99 14.00
N ARG A 136 4.74 0.05 14.67
CA ARG A 136 3.59 -0.02 15.61
C ARG A 136 2.29 -0.43 14.91
N GLY A 137 2.07 0.00 13.66
CA GLY A 137 0.89 -0.36 12.89
C GLY A 137 0.81 -1.85 12.57
N TYR A 138 1.95 -2.50 12.35
CA TYR A 138 2.02 -3.96 12.18
C TYR A 138 1.59 -4.70 13.44
N VAL A 139 2.07 -4.26 14.61
CA VAL A 139 1.67 -4.86 15.90
C VAL A 139 0.16 -4.72 16.12
N LEU A 140 -0.39 -3.53 15.89
CA LEU A 140 -1.85 -3.32 15.99
C LEU A 140 -2.60 -4.25 15.03
N ARG A 141 -2.19 -4.33 13.77
CA ARG A 141 -2.82 -5.23 12.79
C ARG A 141 -2.77 -6.69 13.23
N LYS A 142 -1.64 -7.13 13.79
CA LYS A 142 -1.48 -8.49 14.32
C LYS A 142 -2.47 -8.76 15.46
N ILE A 143 -2.61 -7.83 16.41
CA ILE A 143 -3.56 -7.90 17.52
C ILE A 143 -5.01 -8.00 16.98
N MET A 144 -5.39 -7.14 16.04
CA MET A 144 -6.72 -7.15 15.43
C MET A 144 -7.03 -8.49 14.74
N ARG A 145 -6.10 -8.97 13.90
CA ARG A 145 -6.28 -10.23 13.18
C ARG A 145 -6.38 -11.44 14.09
N ARG A 146 -5.60 -11.43 15.19
CA ARG A 146 -5.68 -12.48 16.21
C ARG A 146 -7.05 -12.47 16.91
N ALA A 147 -7.58 -11.29 17.24
CA ALA A 147 -8.92 -11.18 17.79
C ALA A 147 -10.01 -11.70 16.83
N ILE A 148 -9.92 -11.37 15.53
CA ILE A 148 -10.86 -11.85 14.50
C ILE A 148 -10.82 -13.38 14.42
N ARG A 149 -9.62 -14.00 14.44
CA ARG A 149 -9.49 -15.45 14.41
C ARG A 149 -10.12 -16.11 15.63
N HIS A 150 -9.86 -15.59 16.84
CA HIS A 150 -10.48 -16.14 18.05
C HIS A 150 -12.01 -15.97 18.03
N GLY A 151 -12.52 -14.89 17.41
CA GLY A 151 -13.96 -14.77 17.13
C GLY A 151 -14.48 -15.86 16.19
N GLN A 152 -13.69 -16.26 15.17
CA GLN A 152 -14.04 -17.39 14.29
C GLN A 152 -14.02 -18.75 15.05
N LYS A 153 -13.07 -18.96 15.98
CA LYS A 153 -13.05 -20.14 16.86
C LYS A 153 -14.30 -20.18 17.77
N LEU A 154 -14.80 -19.01 18.16
CA LEU A 154 -16.07 -18.86 18.89
C LEU A 154 -17.31 -18.95 17.97
N GLU A 155 -17.14 -19.26 16.69
CA GLU A 155 -18.20 -19.39 15.67
C GLU A 155 -18.96 -18.08 15.37
N ILE A 156 -18.40 -16.91 15.73
CA ILE A 156 -19.00 -15.62 15.42
C ILE A 156 -18.97 -15.38 13.92
N GLN A 157 -20.15 -15.15 13.33
CA GLN A 157 -20.27 -14.91 11.89
C GLN A 157 -20.17 -13.41 11.56
N GLY A 158 -19.45 -13.10 10.48
CA GLY A 158 -19.31 -11.74 9.95
C GLY A 158 -18.40 -10.83 10.78
N ALA A 159 -18.50 -9.51 10.56
CA ALA A 159 -17.78 -8.51 11.33
C ALA A 159 -18.42 -8.36 12.73
N PHE A 160 -17.61 -8.34 13.77
CA PHE A 160 -18.10 -8.33 15.16
C PHE A 160 -17.29 -7.42 16.09
N LEU A 161 -16.03 -7.12 15.79
CA LEU A 161 -15.18 -6.28 16.63
C LEU A 161 -15.64 -4.81 16.64
N GLN A 162 -16.04 -4.30 15.47
CA GLN A 162 -16.43 -2.91 15.33
C GLN A 162 -17.51 -2.48 16.35
N PRO A 163 -18.66 -3.14 16.51
CA PRO A 163 -19.64 -2.73 17.50
C PRO A 163 -19.15 -2.89 18.94
N LEU A 164 -18.29 -3.87 19.22
CA LEU A 164 -17.74 -4.11 20.56
C LEU A 164 -16.76 -3.01 21.03
N THR A 165 -16.18 -2.22 20.10
CA THR A 165 -15.36 -1.04 20.49
C THR A 165 -16.15 -0.06 21.35
N HIS A 166 -17.47 0.04 21.15
CA HIS A 166 -18.34 0.90 21.92
C HIS A 166 -18.47 0.42 23.39
N ASP A 167 -18.43 -0.88 23.63
CA ASP A 167 -18.44 -1.43 24.99
C ASP A 167 -17.16 -1.05 25.74
N VAL A 168 -15.99 -1.04 25.06
CA VAL A 168 -14.72 -0.53 25.63
C VAL A 168 -14.83 0.94 25.99
N VAL A 169 -15.31 1.78 25.08
CA VAL A 169 -15.47 3.23 25.32
C VAL A 169 -16.44 3.45 26.48
N ALA A 170 -17.58 2.75 26.49
CA ALA A 170 -18.58 2.87 27.56
C ALA A 170 -17.99 2.54 28.93
N ARG A 171 -17.12 1.53 29.03
CA ARG A 171 -16.47 1.11 30.27
C ARG A 171 -15.36 2.04 30.72
N MET A 172 -14.54 2.55 29.75
CA MET A 172 -13.29 3.24 30.07
C MET A 172 -13.42 4.77 30.07
N LYS A 173 -14.50 5.34 29.53
CA LYS A 173 -14.67 6.80 29.35
C LYS A 173 -14.58 7.64 30.63
N ALA A 174 -14.83 7.06 31.79
CA ALA A 174 -14.76 7.79 33.06
C ALA A 174 -13.32 8.15 33.42
N ALA A 175 -12.38 7.24 33.15
CA ALA A 175 -10.94 7.45 33.37
C ALA A 175 -10.24 8.05 32.12
N PHE A 176 -10.78 7.78 30.92
CA PHE A 176 -10.22 8.17 29.62
C PHE A 176 -11.29 8.85 28.75
N PRO A 177 -11.68 10.11 29.09
CA PRO A 177 -12.77 10.81 28.40
C PRO A 177 -12.48 11.08 26.92
N GLU A 178 -11.21 11.12 26.51
CA GLU A 178 -10.77 11.28 25.12
C GLU A 178 -11.26 10.15 24.20
N LEU A 179 -11.52 8.95 24.73
CA LEU A 179 -12.07 7.86 23.96
C LEU A 179 -13.42 8.18 23.33
N VAL A 180 -14.23 9.02 23.98
CA VAL A 180 -15.54 9.43 23.47
C VAL A 180 -15.39 10.22 22.17
N SER A 181 -14.45 11.15 22.11
CA SER A 181 -14.19 11.95 20.90
C SER A 181 -13.60 11.13 19.75
N HIS A 182 -12.92 10.01 20.05
CA HIS A 182 -12.31 9.12 19.05
C HIS A 182 -13.17 7.90 18.68
N GLN A 183 -14.30 7.69 19.36
CA GLN A 183 -15.11 6.47 19.22
C GLN A 183 -15.50 6.15 17.78
N GLU A 184 -15.94 7.16 17.02
CA GLU A 184 -16.35 6.97 15.63
C GLU A 184 -15.17 6.62 14.72
N ALA A 185 -14.01 7.27 14.92
CA ALA A 185 -12.80 6.98 14.18
C ALA A 185 -12.29 5.56 14.46
N VAL A 186 -12.25 5.15 15.74
CA VAL A 186 -11.90 3.79 16.16
C VAL A 186 -12.81 2.76 15.49
N SER A 187 -14.12 2.99 15.58
CA SER A 187 -15.14 2.11 15.00
C SER A 187 -14.94 1.92 13.49
N ARG A 188 -14.68 3.00 12.74
CA ARG A 188 -14.42 2.93 11.28
C ARG A 188 -13.12 2.20 10.95
N VAL A 189 -12.04 2.47 11.66
CA VAL A 189 -10.75 1.80 11.45
C VAL A 189 -10.88 0.30 11.65
N VAL A 190 -11.57 -0.12 12.72
CA VAL A 190 -11.78 -1.54 13.01
C VAL A 190 -12.65 -2.18 11.92
N ALA A 191 -13.74 -1.55 11.49
CA ALA A 191 -14.61 -2.08 10.45
C ALA A 191 -13.87 -2.31 9.13
N VAL A 192 -13.04 -1.34 8.71
CA VAL A 192 -12.25 -1.44 7.46
C VAL A 192 -11.22 -2.57 7.52
N GLU A 193 -10.54 -2.76 8.67
CA GLU A 193 -9.56 -3.86 8.78
C GLU A 193 -10.26 -5.23 8.89
N GLU A 194 -11.44 -5.33 9.56
CA GLU A 194 -12.24 -6.57 9.58
C GLU A 194 -12.65 -6.98 8.15
N GLU A 195 -13.18 -6.06 7.35
CA GLU A 195 -13.60 -6.32 5.97
C GLU A 195 -12.42 -6.73 5.08
N ARG A 196 -11.32 -5.98 5.18
CA ARG A 196 -10.08 -6.26 4.44
C ARG A 196 -9.53 -7.63 4.82
N PHE A 197 -9.50 -7.95 6.11
CA PHE A 197 -9.00 -9.24 6.59
C PHE A 197 -9.89 -10.40 6.13
N ALA A 198 -11.22 -10.25 6.19
CA ALA A 198 -12.15 -11.27 5.71
C ALA A 198 -11.92 -11.59 4.21
N THR A 199 -11.65 -10.59 3.39
CA THR A 199 -11.37 -10.76 1.96
C THR A 199 -10.02 -11.43 1.72
N THR A 200 -8.96 -10.92 2.36
CA THR A 200 -7.58 -11.43 2.23
C THR A 200 -7.48 -12.86 2.77
N MET A 201 -8.13 -13.14 3.89
CA MET A 201 -8.10 -14.46 4.54
C MET A 201 -8.71 -15.55 3.68
N LYS A 202 -9.82 -15.30 3.00
CA LYS A 202 -10.43 -16.29 2.09
C LYS A 202 -9.46 -16.73 1.01
N GLN A 203 -8.72 -15.79 0.44
CA GLN A 203 -7.70 -16.08 -0.58
C GLN A 203 -6.50 -16.82 0.03
N ALA A 204 -5.97 -16.33 1.15
CA ALA A 204 -4.82 -16.92 1.82
C ALA A 204 -5.08 -18.36 2.27
N ILE A 205 -6.25 -18.64 2.88
CA ILE A 205 -6.65 -19.98 3.27
C ILE A 205 -6.81 -20.89 2.05
N SER A 206 -7.39 -20.39 0.95
CA SER A 206 -7.53 -21.18 -0.28
C SER A 206 -6.17 -21.61 -0.83
N VAL A 207 -5.19 -20.69 -0.87
CA VAL A 207 -3.82 -21.00 -1.31
C VAL A 207 -3.12 -21.93 -0.32
N PHE A 208 -3.26 -21.70 0.97
CA PHE A 208 -2.71 -22.58 2.01
C PHE A 208 -3.25 -24.01 1.88
N VAL A 209 -4.56 -24.17 1.67
CA VAL A 209 -5.18 -25.50 1.49
C VAL A 209 -4.60 -26.23 0.27
N GLN A 210 -4.31 -25.51 -0.83
CA GLN A 210 -3.65 -26.08 -2.00
C GLN A 210 -2.21 -26.53 -1.69
N VAL A 211 -1.43 -25.70 -0.99
CA VAL A 211 -0.07 -26.04 -0.55
C VAL A 211 -0.08 -27.24 0.39
N ALA A 212 -0.96 -27.23 1.39
CA ALA A 212 -1.10 -28.33 2.35
C ALA A 212 -1.53 -29.64 1.71
N ALA A 213 -2.47 -29.61 0.75
CA ALA A 213 -2.90 -30.80 -0.01
C ALA A 213 -1.77 -31.39 -0.86
N ALA A 214 -0.94 -30.54 -1.49
CA ALA A 214 0.23 -30.99 -2.23
C ALA A 214 1.27 -31.71 -1.33
N LYS A 215 1.41 -31.24 -0.08
CA LYS A 215 2.32 -31.90 0.89
C LYS A 215 1.75 -33.22 1.42
N ALA A 216 0.43 -33.28 1.68
CA ALA A 216 -0.24 -34.51 2.12
C ALA A 216 -0.17 -35.64 1.07
N THR A 217 -0.28 -35.31 -0.21
CA THR A 217 -0.13 -36.29 -1.32
C THR A 217 1.30 -36.78 -1.49
N ALA A 218 2.30 -35.96 -1.17
CA ALA A 218 3.71 -36.36 -1.24
C ALA A 218 4.13 -37.34 -0.12
N THR A 219 3.34 -37.43 0.96
CA THR A 219 3.64 -38.30 2.11
C THR A 219 3.06 -39.70 1.97
N VAL A 220 2.19 -39.94 0.99
CA VAL A 220 1.59 -41.25 0.70
C VAL A 220 2.41 -41.99 -0.39
N LEU A 221 3.69 -42.23 -0.14
CA LEU A 221 4.43 -43.29 -0.83
C LEU A 221 4.32 -44.56 0.05
N PRO A 222 3.97 -45.74 -0.54
CA PRO A 222 3.89 -46.97 0.25
C PRO A 222 5.26 -47.27 0.87
N PRO A 223 5.30 -47.86 2.08
CA PRO A 223 6.58 -48.19 2.72
C PRO A 223 7.31 -49.20 1.85
N THR A 224 8.45 -48.79 1.30
CA THR A 224 9.37 -49.71 0.60
C THR A 224 10.00 -50.61 1.66
N ILE A 225 9.56 -51.85 1.72
CA ILE A 225 10.17 -52.85 2.61
C ILE A 225 11.53 -53.19 2.00
N SER A 226 12.58 -52.76 2.69
CA SER A 226 13.95 -53.19 2.39
C SER A 226 14.13 -54.63 2.81
N ILE A 227 14.76 -55.48 1.93
CA ILE A 227 15.06 -56.89 2.15
C ILE A 227 15.94 -57.15 3.41
N SER A 228 16.41 -56.14 4.10
CA SER A 228 17.30 -56.24 5.27
C SER A 228 16.61 -56.07 6.65
N GLY A 229 15.27 -55.97 6.73
CA GLY A 229 14.52 -56.04 8.00
C GLY A 229 14.77 -54.90 9.01
N ARG A 230 15.42 -53.79 8.62
CA ARG A 230 15.53 -52.60 9.46
C ARG A 230 14.40 -51.63 9.15
N VAL A 231 13.55 -51.40 10.14
CA VAL A 231 12.54 -50.33 10.10
C VAL A 231 13.28 -48.99 9.96
N LYS A 232 13.14 -48.34 8.81
CA LYS A 232 13.60 -46.98 8.65
C LYS A 232 12.69 -46.05 9.45
N ALA A 233 13.31 -45.06 10.06
CA ALA A 233 12.69 -43.99 10.85
C ALA A 233 11.36 -43.49 10.21
N GLU A 234 10.41 -43.17 11.05
CA GLU A 234 9.18 -42.51 10.65
C GLU A 234 9.52 -41.30 9.76
N PRO A 235 8.81 -41.10 8.64
CA PRO A 235 9.04 -39.92 7.81
C PRO A 235 8.81 -38.69 8.67
N ALA A 236 9.77 -37.75 8.64
CA ALA A 236 9.61 -36.46 9.29
C ALA A 236 8.29 -35.83 8.81
N PRO A 237 7.56 -35.15 9.71
CA PRO A 237 6.28 -34.53 9.33
C PRO A 237 6.51 -33.60 8.14
N ALA A 238 5.58 -33.63 7.20
CA ALA A 238 5.66 -32.75 6.03
C ALA A 238 5.69 -31.29 6.48
N HIS A 239 6.63 -30.52 5.92
CA HIS A 239 6.81 -29.12 6.27
C HIS A 239 6.40 -28.19 5.13
N ILE A 240 5.81 -27.05 5.48
CA ILE A 240 5.68 -25.89 4.59
C ILE A 240 7.07 -25.26 4.52
N THR A 241 7.63 -25.09 3.33
CA THR A 241 8.97 -24.51 3.16
C THR A 241 9.00 -23.03 3.52
N GLY A 242 10.19 -22.50 3.85
CA GLY A 242 10.35 -21.08 4.15
C GLY A 242 9.89 -20.16 3.01
N GLU A 243 10.13 -20.55 1.74
CA GLU A 243 9.67 -19.81 0.55
C GLU A 243 8.14 -19.82 0.44
N GLU A 244 7.49 -20.97 0.65
CA GLU A 244 6.03 -21.07 0.66
C GLU A 244 5.41 -20.26 1.79
N ALA A 245 6.00 -20.34 2.99
CA ALA A 245 5.58 -19.57 4.16
C ALA A 245 5.75 -18.06 3.92
N PHE A 246 6.88 -17.64 3.36
CA PHE A 246 7.14 -16.24 3.02
C PHE A 246 6.19 -15.73 1.94
N ARG A 247 5.89 -16.52 0.91
CA ARG A 247 4.91 -16.16 -0.12
C ARG A 247 3.50 -16.00 0.45
N LEU A 248 3.09 -16.88 1.37
CA LEU A 248 1.81 -16.77 2.07
C LEU A 248 1.76 -15.50 2.93
N TYR A 249 2.87 -15.14 3.57
CA TYR A 249 3.01 -13.94 4.38
C TYR A 249 3.04 -12.65 3.54
N ASP A 250 3.95 -12.55 2.58
CA ASP A 250 4.23 -11.34 1.82
C ASP A 250 3.14 -11.01 0.80
N THR A 251 2.74 -12.02 0.01
CA THR A 251 1.77 -11.85 -1.09
C THR A 251 0.32 -11.91 -0.62
N TYR A 252 0.02 -12.84 0.28
CA TYR A 252 -1.36 -13.10 0.73
C TYR A 252 -1.67 -12.56 2.12
N GLY A 253 -0.68 -11.98 2.80
CA GLY A 253 -0.85 -11.33 4.09
C GLY A 253 -1.21 -12.28 5.24
N LEU A 254 -0.84 -13.58 5.13
CA LEU A 254 -1.07 -14.58 6.18
C LEU A 254 0.05 -14.48 7.22
N PRO A 255 -0.23 -14.05 8.47
CA PRO A 255 0.79 -13.96 9.51
C PRO A 255 1.42 -15.32 9.81
N LEU A 256 2.72 -15.35 10.16
CA LEU A 256 3.45 -16.59 10.39
C LEU A 256 2.87 -17.42 11.53
N ASP A 257 2.51 -16.79 12.64
CA ASP A 257 1.84 -17.43 13.79
C ASP A 257 0.48 -18.04 13.43
N PHE A 258 -0.22 -17.42 12.47
CA PHE A 258 -1.47 -17.96 11.94
C PHE A 258 -1.22 -19.14 10.99
N LEU A 259 -0.13 -19.07 10.21
CA LEU A 259 0.28 -20.18 9.37
C LEU A 259 0.69 -21.39 10.20
N ASP A 260 1.39 -21.19 11.33
CA ASP A 260 1.76 -22.24 12.27
C ASP A 260 0.53 -22.98 12.82
N GLU A 261 -0.48 -22.23 13.25
CA GLU A 261 -1.70 -22.84 13.76
C GLU A 261 -2.46 -23.62 12.66
N LEU A 262 -2.55 -23.07 11.43
CA LEU A 262 -3.20 -23.76 10.31
C LEU A 262 -2.44 -25.02 9.88
N ALA A 263 -1.11 -24.97 9.98
CA ALA A 263 -0.23 -26.10 9.70
C ALA A 263 -0.37 -27.18 10.78
N ALA A 264 -0.33 -26.78 12.05
CA ALA A 264 -0.51 -27.68 13.19
C ALA A 264 -1.86 -28.41 13.17
N ASP A 265 -2.96 -27.71 12.84
CA ASP A 265 -4.30 -28.28 12.66
C ASP A 265 -4.33 -29.41 11.59
N ARG A 266 -3.30 -29.46 10.72
CA ARG A 266 -3.17 -30.48 9.65
C ARG A 266 -1.97 -31.41 9.82
N GLY A 267 -1.30 -31.36 10.98
CA GLY A 267 -0.12 -32.18 11.28
C GLY A 267 1.11 -31.80 10.43
N LEU A 268 1.18 -30.56 9.94
CA LEU A 268 2.30 -30.01 9.18
C LEU A 268 3.18 -29.13 10.07
N GLY A 269 4.49 -29.11 9.80
CA GLY A 269 5.42 -28.12 10.36
C GLY A 269 5.60 -26.92 9.44
N VAL A 270 6.26 -25.85 9.93
CA VAL A 270 6.64 -24.67 9.14
C VAL A 270 8.16 -24.46 9.29
N ASP A 271 8.83 -24.20 8.17
CA ASP A 271 10.28 -23.87 8.15
C ASP A 271 10.50 -22.38 8.50
N HIS A 272 10.63 -22.12 9.80
CA HIS A 272 10.88 -20.75 10.32
C HIS A 272 12.24 -20.18 9.88
N GLU A 273 13.30 -21.01 9.86
CA GLU A 273 14.61 -20.54 9.46
C GLU A 273 14.63 -20.13 7.97
N GLY A 274 13.97 -20.90 7.12
CA GLY A 274 13.77 -20.55 5.72
C GLY A 274 12.98 -19.27 5.54
N PHE A 275 11.90 -19.09 6.31
CA PHE A 275 11.11 -17.87 6.29
C PHE A 275 11.92 -16.64 6.69
N GLU A 276 12.72 -16.71 7.76
CA GLU A 276 13.57 -15.61 8.21
C GLU A 276 14.64 -15.23 7.18
N ARG A 277 15.21 -16.21 6.47
CA ARG A 277 16.15 -15.95 5.36
C ARG A 277 15.50 -15.15 4.23
N GLU A 278 14.30 -15.53 3.81
CA GLU A 278 13.55 -14.81 2.75
C GLU A 278 13.16 -13.40 3.19
N LEU A 279 12.72 -13.24 4.42
CA LEU A 279 12.38 -11.95 5.01
C LEU A 279 13.59 -11.00 5.07
N ALA A 280 14.76 -11.51 5.50
CA ALA A 280 16.00 -10.75 5.53
C ALA A 280 16.47 -10.34 4.13
N ALA A 281 16.32 -11.24 3.13
CA ALA A 281 16.65 -10.94 1.75
C ALA A 281 15.75 -9.85 1.15
N GLN A 282 14.46 -9.83 1.50
CA GLN A 282 13.54 -8.75 1.11
C GLN A 282 13.93 -7.41 1.74
N GLN A 283 14.22 -7.41 3.06
CA GLN A 283 14.62 -6.19 3.78
C GLN A 283 15.92 -5.61 3.21
N GLU A 284 16.88 -6.45 2.84
CA GLU A 284 18.14 -6.00 2.25
C GLU A 284 17.90 -5.41 0.84
N ARG A 285 17.05 -6.01 0.01
CA ARG A 285 16.63 -5.43 -1.27
C ARG A 285 15.94 -4.08 -1.09
N ALA A 286 15.08 -3.94 -0.09
CA ALA A 286 14.43 -2.67 0.26
C ALA A 286 15.44 -1.61 0.73
N ARG A 287 16.46 -1.99 1.53
CA ARG A 287 17.54 -1.09 1.95
C ARG A 287 18.41 -0.63 0.77
N GLN A 288 18.72 -1.52 -0.16
CA GLN A 288 19.52 -1.19 -1.34
C GLN A 288 18.77 -0.27 -2.31
N SER A 289 17.45 -0.42 -2.44
CA SER A 289 16.62 0.51 -3.23
C SER A 289 16.42 1.86 -2.53
N SER A 290 16.56 1.93 -1.20
CA SER A 290 16.41 3.13 -0.36
C SER A 290 17.73 3.92 -0.19
N LYS A 291 18.75 3.70 -1.02
CA LYS A 291 19.98 4.49 -1.00
C LYS A 291 19.77 5.93 -1.50
N MET A 292 18.95 6.69 -0.79
CA MET A 292 19.06 8.16 -0.74
C MET A 292 19.58 8.55 0.64
N GLY A 293 20.90 8.70 0.68
CA GLY A 293 21.77 9.51 1.44
C GLY A 293 21.44 9.82 2.90
N ALA A 294 21.99 9.04 3.81
CA ALA A 294 22.34 9.57 5.13
C ALA A 294 23.85 9.72 5.19
N VAL A 295 24.36 10.87 4.79
CA VAL A 295 25.72 11.37 5.16
C VAL A 295 25.65 11.90 6.60
N LYS A 296 25.15 11.08 7.54
CA LYS A 296 25.19 11.39 8.96
C LYS A 296 26.46 10.74 9.54
N GLY A 297 27.48 11.59 9.81
CA GLY A 297 28.69 11.17 10.50
C GLY A 297 29.98 11.24 9.67
N ASP A 298 30.01 11.96 8.55
CA ASP A 298 31.27 12.18 7.83
C ASP A 298 32.22 13.00 8.72
N PRO A 299 33.43 12.49 9.02
CA PRO A 299 34.43 13.14 9.88
C PRO A 299 34.75 14.59 9.45
N VAL A 300 34.62 14.90 8.17
CA VAL A 300 34.91 16.22 7.63
C VAL A 300 33.94 17.27 8.19
N TYR A 301 32.66 16.98 8.26
CA TYR A 301 31.66 17.92 8.80
C TYR A 301 31.78 18.08 10.33
N MET A 302 32.11 16.99 11.04
CA MET A 302 32.37 17.05 12.49
C MET A 302 33.55 17.99 12.78
N ARG A 303 34.64 17.83 12.06
CA ARG A 303 35.83 18.68 12.18
C ARG A 303 35.53 20.15 11.84
N LEU A 304 34.77 20.42 10.79
CA LEU A 304 34.36 21.79 10.44
C LEU A 304 33.50 22.42 11.54
N ALA A 305 32.60 21.68 12.15
CA ALA A 305 31.78 22.16 13.27
C ALA A 305 32.64 22.42 14.54
N GLU A 306 33.61 21.60 14.85
CA GLU A 306 34.56 21.76 15.96
C GLU A 306 35.49 22.97 15.77
N GLU A 307 35.93 23.25 14.53
CA GLU A 307 36.75 24.43 14.19
C GLU A 307 35.95 25.75 14.17
N GLY A 308 34.70 25.74 14.65
CA GLY A 308 33.84 26.93 14.74
C GLY A 308 33.05 27.21 13.47
N GLY A 309 32.90 26.24 12.57
CA GLY A 309 32.15 26.34 11.32
C GLY A 309 30.64 26.30 11.54
N LYS A 310 30.08 27.34 12.23
CA LYS A 310 28.61 27.53 12.31
C LYS A 310 28.15 28.51 11.25
N THR A 311 27.04 28.20 10.60
CA THR A 311 26.36 29.08 9.64
C THR A 311 25.18 29.74 10.31
N GLU A 312 25.12 31.07 10.27
CA GLU A 312 23.95 31.84 10.64
C GLU A 312 22.96 31.88 9.46
N PHE A 313 21.74 31.37 9.66
CA PHE A 313 20.70 31.39 8.64
C PHE A 313 19.91 32.71 8.71
N LEU A 314 20.00 33.51 7.67
CA LEU A 314 19.35 34.81 7.53
C LEU A 314 18.16 34.80 6.54
N GLY A 315 17.87 33.66 5.94
CA GLY A 315 16.86 33.51 4.89
C GLY A 315 15.41 33.68 5.30
N TYR A 316 15.10 33.91 6.58
CA TYR A 316 13.78 34.38 7.02
C TYR A 316 13.59 35.89 6.85
N ALA A 317 14.67 36.64 6.86
CA ALA A 317 14.63 38.10 6.78
C ALA A 317 14.85 38.63 5.35
N GLY A 318 15.57 37.88 4.51
CA GLY A 318 15.90 38.33 3.16
C GLY A 318 16.38 37.20 2.23
N LEU A 319 16.54 37.54 0.96
CA LEU A 319 16.98 36.63 -0.11
C LEU A 319 18.46 36.79 -0.45
N SER A 320 19.14 37.79 0.12
CA SER A 320 20.56 38.07 -0.15
C SER A 320 21.32 38.40 1.13
N VAL A 321 22.61 38.07 1.13
CA VAL A 321 23.62 38.48 2.12
C VAL A 321 24.83 39.00 1.36
N GLU A 322 25.22 40.26 1.59
CA GLU A 322 26.24 40.92 0.80
C GLU A 322 27.67 40.62 1.24
N ASP A 323 27.89 40.21 2.48
CA ASP A 323 29.20 40.12 3.13
C ASP A 323 29.42 38.78 3.85
N ALA A 324 28.88 37.69 3.27
CA ALA A 324 29.13 36.33 3.77
C ALA A 324 30.62 35.95 3.55
N ARG A 325 31.18 35.21 4.51
CA ARG A 325 32.55 34.72 4.44
C ARG A 325 32.59 33.24 4.18
N VAL A 326 33.42 32.81 3.23
CA VAL A 326 33.67 31.38 2.98
C VAL A 326 34.48 30.77 4.13
N LEU A 327 33.88 29.84 4.86
CA LEU A 327 34.52 29.11 5.94
C LEU A 327 35.33 27.91 5.44
N ALA A 328 34.79 27.23 4.44
CA ALA A 328 35.45 26.06 3.82
C ALA A 328 34.97 25.85 2.38
N VAL A 329 35.84 25.21 1.61
CA VAL A 329 35.51 24.64 0.30
C VAL A 329 35.87 23.16 0.31
N LEU A 330 35.02 22.31 -0.29
CA LEU A 330 35.25 20.87 -0.37
C LEU A 330 35.12 20.43 -1.84
N LYS A 331 35.98 19.49 -2.23
CA LYS A 331 35.93 18.82 -3.52
C LYS A 331 36.04 17.32 -3.28
N ASP A 332 35.23 16.53 -3.94
CA ASP A 332 35.20 15.05 -3.81
C ASP A 332 35.14 14.54 -2.36
N GLY A 333 34.39 15.25 -1.49
CA GLY A 333 34.21 14.91 -0.09
C GLY A 333 35.36 15.31 0.85
N ALA A 334 36.42 15.97 0.36
CA ALA A 334 37.57 16.41 1.14
C ALA A 334 37.74 17.94 1.14
N LEU A 335 38.32 18.49 2.22
CA LEU A 335 38.68 19.89 2.27
C LEU A 335 39.67 20.23 1.14
N ALA A 336 39.31 21.24 0.33
CA ALA A 336 40.11 21.75 -0.75
C ALA A 336 40.64 23.15 -0.42
N ARG A 337 41.78 23.53 -1.01
CA ARG A 337 42.30 24.87 -0.87
C ARG A 337 41.46 25.87 -1.67
N ARG A 338 41.02 25.43 -2.86
CA ARG A 338 40.29 26.28 -3.82
C ARG A 338 39.44 25.42 -4.75
N LEU A 339 38.31 25.97 -5.23
CA LEU A 339 37.55 25.49 -6.37
C LEU A 339 37.75 26.43 -7.53
N GLU A 340 38.00 25.91 -8.72
CA GLU A 340 38.25 26.69 -9.94
C GLU A 340 37.04 26.67 -10.88
N ALA A 341 37.04 27.58 -11.88
CA ALA A 341 36.00 27.62 -12.88
C ALA A 341 35.80 26.29 -13.62
N GLY A 342 34.56 25.88 -13.77
CA GLY A 342 34.13 24.56 -14.32
C GLY A 342 34.09 23.42 -13.32
N GLU A 343 34.54 23.61 -12.09
CA GLU A 343 34.51 22.59 -11.06
C GLU A 343 33.19 22.59 -10.27
N GLU A 344 32.79 21.40 -9.82
CA GLU A 344 31.72 21.20 -8.85
C GLU A 344 32.34 20.92 -7.47
N GLY A 345 31.64 21.39 -6.42
CA GLY A 345 32.11 21.20 -5.05
C GLY A 345 31.10 21.73 -4.03
N LEU A 346 31.56 21.86 -2.79
CA LEU A 346 30.77 22.37 -1.70
C LEU A 346 31.41 23.62 -1.10
N VAL A 347 30.57 24.61 -0.80
CA VAL A 347 30.99 25.85 -0.13
C VAL A 347 30.19 25.99 1.18
N VAL A 348 30.91 26.28 2.26
CA VAL A 348 30.35 26.59 3.57
C VAL A 348 30.56 28.06 3.87
N LEU A 349 29.48 28.76 4.26
CA LEU A 349 29.48 30.19 4.61
C LEU A 349 29.24 30.40 6.09
N ASP A 350 29.77 31.50 6.66
CA ASP A 350 29.47 31.93 8.03
C ASP A 350 28.03 32.42 8.18
N ARG A 351 27.47 33.02 7.15
CA ARG A 351 26.09 33.49 7.03
C ARG A 351 25.51 33.14 5.68
N THR A 352 24.22 32.78 5.66
CA THR A 352 23.58 32.40 4.41
C THR A 352 22.10 32.78 4.37
N PRO A 353 21.58 33.24 3.19
CA PRO A 353 20.15 33.34 2.96
C PRO A 353 19.53 32.03 2.48
N PHE A 354 20.35 31.00 2.14
CA PHE A 354 19.89 29.74 1.58
C PHE A 354 19.31 28.81 2.64
N TYR A 355 18.06 28.44 2.46
CA TYR A 355 17.42 27.40 3.27
C TYR A 355 18.01 26.02 2.95
N ALA A 356 18.49 25.33 3.95
CA ALA A 356 18.99 23.98 3.78
C ALA A 356 17.82 22.98 3.85
N MET A 357 17.84 21.95 2.99
CA MET A 357 16.81 20.92 2.91
C MET A 357 16.48 20.35 4.30
N SER A 358 15.26 20.55 4.74
CA SER A 358 14.77 20.09 6.04
C SER A 358 13.24 20.08 6.09
N GLY A 359 12.64 19.21 6.94
CA GLY A 359 11.19 19.19 7.18
C GLY A 359 10.34 18.94 5.91
N GLY A 360 10.93 18.31 4.89
CA GLY A 360 10.28 18.07 3.60
C GLY A 360 10.40 19.19 2.58
N GLN A 361 10.85 20.39 2.97
CA GLN A 361 11.16 21.46 2.01
C GLN A 361 12.54 21.23 1.39
N VAL A 362 12.62 21.31 0.07
CA VAL A 362 13.89 21.23 -0.67
C VAL A 362 14.83 22.38 -0.34
N GLY A 363 16.14 22.18 -0.56
CA GLY A 363 17.16 23.22 -0.42
C GLY A 363 17.00 24.33 -1.47
N ASP A 364 17.40 25.54 -1.09
CA ASP A 364 17.40 26.65 -2.02
C ASP A 364 18.51 26.55 -3.05
N ARG A 365 18.28 27.22 -4.16
CA ARG A 365 19.24 27.45 -5.25
C ARG A 365 19.45 28.93 -5.46
N GLY A 366 20.50 29.29 -6.20
CA GLY A 366 20.80 30.67 -6.51
C GLY A 366 22.25 30.86 -6.91
N VAL A 367 22.86 31.95 -6.46
CA VAL A 367 24.22 32.36 -6.86
C VAL A 367 25.05 32.79 -5.65
N ILE A 368 26.32 32.38 -5.63
CA ILE A 368 27.35 32.96 -4.76
C ILE A 368 28.36 33.64 -5.64
N ALA A 369 28.64 34.92 -5.38
CA ALA A 369 29.53 35.74 -6.23
C ALA A 369 30.43 36.64 -5.38
N SER A 370 31.58 37.00 -5.94
CA SER A 370 32.50 38.05 -5.46
C SER A 370 33.10 38.76 -6.64
N ASP A 371 33.94 39.79 -6.42
CA ASP A 371 34.68 40.45 -7.49
C ASP A 371 35.53 39.44 -8.29
N GLY A 372 35.11 39.15 -9.54
CA GLY A 372 35.79 38.21 -10.42
C GLY A 372 35.53 36.72 -10.21
N SER A 373 34.61 36.32 -9.35
CA SER A 373 34.22 34.92 -9.16
C SER A 373 32.71 34.75 -9.01
N ALA A 374 32.17 33.68 -9.63
CA ALA A 374 30.74 33.34 -9.52
C ALA A 374 30.55 31.82 -9.53
N ALA A 375 29.58 31.36 -8.77
CA ALA A 375 29.15 29.96 -8.72
C ALA A 375 27.63 29.86 -8.63
N GLU A 376 27.06 28.93 -9.38
CA GLU A 376 25.67 28.52 -9.25
C GLU A 376 25.51 27.60 -8.04
N VAL A 377 24.60 27.89 -7.15
CA VAL A 377 24.17 27.00 -6.07
C VAL A 377 23.08 26.09 -6.60
N THR A 378 23.38 24.79 -6.71
CA THR A 378 22.46 23.78 -7.27
C THR A 378 21.60 23.11 -6.21
N ASP A 379 22.07 23.08 -4.94
CA ASP A 379 21.31 22.59 -3.77
C ASP A 379 21.94 23.11 -2.47
N THR A 380 21.16 23.10 -1.39
CA THR A 380 21.64 23.47 -0.05
C THR A 380 21.17 22.45 0.98
N THR A 381 22.12 21.91 1.75
CA THR A 381 21.87 20.86 2.77
C THR A 381 22.43 21.23 4.13
N ALA A 382 21.98 20.58 5.19
CA ALA A 382 22.52 20.73 6.54
C ALA A 382 22.90 19.36 7.12
N PRO A 383 24.13 18.87 6.87
CA PRO A 383 24.59 17.58 7.39
C PRO A 383 24.67 17.55 8.92
N LEU A 384 24.92 18.69 9.56
CA LEU A 384 24.86 18.87 11.00
C LEU A 384 24.00 20.09 11.36
N PRO A 385 23.37 20.10 12.54
CA PRO A 385 22.63 21.27 13.01
C PRO A 385 23.49 22.53 13.03
N GLY A 386 23.03 23.58 12.33
CA GLY A 386 23.75 24.86 12.24
C GLY A 386 24.93 24.89 11.26
N LEU A 387 25.11 23.87 10.41
CA LEU A 387 26.08 23.86 9.35
C LEU A 387 25.38 23.76 7.99
N HIS A 388 25.28 24.88 7.25
CA HIS A 388 24.71 24.91 5.90
C HIS A 388 25.82 24.68 4.88
N VAL A 389 25.59 23.74 3.97
CA VAL A 389 26.53 23.36 2.92
C VAL A 389 25.85 23.59 1.57
N HIS A 390 26.47 24.44 0.74
CA HIS A 390 25.98 24.82 -0.57
C HIS A 390 26.70 23.97 -1.61
N GLN A 391 25.96 23.17 -2.35
CA GLN A 391 26.49 22.48 -3.54
C GLN A 391 26.59 23.47 -4.68
N VAL A 392 27.80 23.67 -5.19
CA VAL A 392 28.06 24.71 -6.17
C VAL A 392 28.72 24.15 -7.44
N ARG A 393 28.42 24.81 -8.55
CA ARG A 393 29.18 24.75 -9.81
C ARG A 393 29.81 26.09 -10.05
N VAL A 394 31.16 26.17 -10.06
CA VAL A 394 31.87 27.41 -10.29
C VAL A 394 31.79 27.78 -11.78
N THR A 395 31.18 28.92 -12.09
CA THR A 395 30.98 29.39 -13.46
C THR A 395 32.08 30.29 -13.91
N HIS A 396 32.68 31.04 -12.99
CA HIS A 396 33.76 31.98 -13.28
C HIS A 396 34.70 32.14 -12.07
N GLY A 397 36.00 32.39 -12.32
CA GLY A 397 37.00 32.60 -11.27
C GLY A 397 37.20 31.38 -10.38
N GLY A 398 37.18 31.54 -9.07
CA GLY A 398 37.35 30.45 -8.10
C GLY A 398 37.04 30.89 -6.67
N PHE A 399 36.84 29.93 -5.80
CA PHE A 399 36.46 30.14 -4.39
C PHE A 399 37.47 29.49 -3.45
N GLU A 400 37.88 30.23 -2.41
CA GLU A 400 38.78 29.76 -1.37
C GLU A 400 38.32 30.23 0.03
N ARG A 401 38.85 29.60 1.05
CA ARG A 401 38.56 29.96 2.47
C ARG A 401 38.95 31.43 2.73
N GLY A 402 38.08 32.14 3.41
CA GLY A 402 38.28 33.51 3.84
C GLY A 402 37.76 34.57 2.85
N MET A 403 37.39 34.20 1.62
CA MET A 403 36.78 35.12 0.67
C MET A 403 35.48 35.69 1.22
N VAL A 404 35.25 36.98 0.92
CA VAL A 404 33.97 37.64 1.16
C VAL A 404 33.16 37.54 -0.13
N VAL A 405 31.93 37.10 0.00
CA VAL A 405 31.02 36.80 -1.10
C VAL A 405 29.62 37.36 -0.85
N ARG A 406 28.94 37.70 -1.93
CA ARG A 406 27.51 37.90 -1.94
C ARG A 406 26.84 36.57 -2.21
N ALA A 407 25.84 36.24 -1.40
CA ALA A 407 25.03 35.04 -1.52
C ALA A 407 23.59 35.47 -1.81
N GLU A 408 23.00 34.99 -2.91
CA GLU A 408 21.67 35.42 -3.38
C GLU A 408 20.84 34.20 -3.81
N VAL A 409 19.67 34.05 -3.20
CA VAL A 409 18.71 32.98 -3.45
C VAL A 409 17.88 33.32 -4.70
N ASP A 410 17.58 32.30 -5.51
CA ASP A 410 16.61 32.41 -6.59
C ASP A 410 15.22 32.74 -6.01
N ALA A 411 14.78 33.96 -6.27
CA ALA A 411 13.58 34.54 -5.67
C ALA A 411 12.30 33.83 -6.13
N GLU A 412 12.22 33.42 -7.40
CA GLU A 412 11.03 32.76 -7.95
C GLU A 412 10.87 31.35 -7.38
N ARG A 413 11.96 30.59 -7.33
CA ARG A 413 11.97 29.26 -6.73
C ARG A 413 11.64 29.31 -5.24
N ARG A 414 12.21 30.25 -4.49
CA ARG A 414 11.89 30.43 -3.07
C ARG A 414 10.43 30.81 -2.87
N ALA A 415 9.87 31.72 -3.65
CA ALA A 415 8.47 32.12 -3.58
C ALA A 415 7.55 30.93 -3.88
N GLY A 416 7.87 30.12 -4.91
CA GLY A 416 7.16 28.86 -5.19
C GLY A 416 7.19 27.90 -4.01
N ALA A 417 8.35 27.64 -3.41
CA ALA A 417 8.48 26.79 -2.22
C ALA A 417 7.69 27.32 -1.02
N MET A 418 7.70 28.64 -0.78
CA MET A 418 6.94 29.27 0.30
C MET A 418 5.42 29.10 0.12
N ARG A 419 4.91 29.26 -1.11
CA ARG A 419 3.49 29.04 -1.45
C ARG A 419 3.08 27.59 -1.17
N HIS A 420 3.87 26.63 -1.67
CA HIS A 420 3.60 25.21 -1.48
C HIS A 420 3.73 24.80 -0.01
N HIS A 421 4.68 25.38 0.76
CA HIS A 421 4.85 25.06 2.16
C HIS A 421 3.66 25.53 3.00
N THR A 422 3.27 26.79 2.82
CA THR A 422 2.09 27.31 3.52
C THR A 422 0.83 26.59 3.07
N GLY A 423 0.71 26.29 1.75
CA GLY A 423 -0.34 25.45 1.20
C GLY A 423 -0.41 24.06 1.86
N THR A 424 0.73 23.45 2.18
CA THR A 424 0.80 22.17 2.90
C THR A 424 0.19 22.27 4.31
N HIS A 425 0.47 23.33 5.06
CA HIS A 425 -0.14 23.56 6.39
C HIS A 425 -1.66 23.75 6.30
N LEU A 426 -2.13 24.52 5.31
CA LEU A 426 -3.57 24.68 5.07
C LEU A 426 -4.23 23.36 4.68
N LEU A 427 -3.57 22.59 3.81
CA LEU A 427 -4.05 21.27 3.39
C LEU A 427 -4.13 20.29 4.57
N HIS A 428 -3.11 20.24 5.41
CA HIS A 428 -3.11 19.41 6.61
C HIS A 428 -4.25 19.75 7.56
N ALA A 429 -4.45 21.04 7.83
CA ALA A 429 -5.55 21.51 8.69
C ALA A 429 -6.93 21.14 8.10
N ALA A 430 -7.14 21.35 6.78
CA ALA A 430 -8.39 20.99 6.10
C ALA A 430 -8.64 19.47 6.08
N LEU A 431 -7.59 18.66 5.88
CA LEU A 431 -7.67 17.19 5.97
C LEU A 431 -8.09 16.77 7.39
N ARG A 432 -7.51 17.35 8.43
CA ARG A 432 -7.87 17.06 9.82
C ARG A 432 -9.30 17.49 10.17
N GLU A 433 -9.72 18.66 9.69
CA GLU A 433 -11.09 19.15 9.87
C GLU A 433 -12.12 18.23 9.23
N THR A 434 -11.82 17.73 8.01
CA THR A 434 -12.75 16.92 7.21
C THR A 434 -12.74 15.44 7.59
N LEU A 435 -11.55 14.85 7.75
CA LEU A 435 -11.36 13.40 7.93
C LEU A 435 -11.22 13.00 9.41
N GLY A 436 -10.85 13.96 10.27
CA GLY A 436 -10.72 13.72 11.71
C GLY A 436 -9.30 13.89 12.27
N PRO A 437 -9.18 13.95 13.62
CA PRO A 437 -7.92 14.25 14.31
C PRO A 437 -6.84 13.18 14.19
N HIS A 438 -7.17 11.98 13.70
CA HIS A 438 -6.23 10.89 13.42
C HIS A 438 -5.33 11.17 12.21
N VAL A 439 -5.68 12.14 11.37
CA VAL A 439 -4.81 12.60 10.28
C VAL A 439 -3.56 13.22 10.86
N LYS A 440 -2.42 12.57 10.64
CA LYS A 440 -1.08 13.02 11.06
C LYS A 440 -0.15 12.93 9.85
N GLN A 441 0.80 13.85 9.75
CA GLN A 441 1.82 13.80 8.71
C GLN A 441 2.68 12.53 8.88
N ALA A 442 2.78 11.75 7.81
CA ALA A 442 3.69 10.61 7.68
C ALA A 442 4.93 10.96 6.84
N GLY A 443 4.80 11.92 5.94
CA GLY A 443 5.87 12.45 5.11
C GLY A 443 5.43 13.70 4.38
N SER A 444 6.39 14.47 3.87
CA SER A 444 6.13 15.68 3.09
C SER A 444 7.24 15.91 2.07
N LEU A 445 6.87 16.48 0.93
CA LEU A 445 7.79 17.10 -0.02
C LEU A 445 7.21 18.45 -0.41
N VAL A 446 8.01 19.49 -0.24
CA VAL A 446 7.68 20.86 -0.63
C VAL A 446 8.75 21.34 -1.60
N ALA A 447 8.36 21.53 -2.85
CA ALA A 447 9.21 22.01 -3.92
C ALA A 447 8.61 23.29 -4.53
N PRO A 448 9.37 24.04 -5.35
CA PRO A 448 8.87 25.25 -6.00
C PRO A 448 7.65 25.03 -6.90
N ASP A 449 7.54 23.84 -7.48
CA ASP A 449 6.59 23.46 -8.51
C ASP A 449 5.44 22.56 -8.00
N ARG A 450 5.55 21.99 -6.81
CA ARG A 450 4.54 21.08 -6.24
C ARG A 450 4.72 20.85 -4.76
N LEU A 451 3.66 20.37 -4.13
CA LEU A 451 3.70 19.75 -2.81
C LEU A 451 3.21 18.30 -2.87
N ARG A 452 3.73 17.49 -1.96
CA ARG A 452 3.27 16.13 -1.69
C ARG A 452 3.12 15.97 -0.19
N PHE A 453 1.96 15.52 0.22
CA PHE A 453 1.64 15.31 1.62
C PHE A 453 1.18 13.89 1.88
N ASP A 454 1.97 13.14 2.64
CA ASP A 454 1.69 11.78 3.05
C ASP A 454 1.11 11.82 4.47
N PHE A 455 -0.05 11.21 4.68
CA PHE A 455 -0.76 11.29 5.95
C PHE A 455 -1.42 9.97 6.33
N SER A 456 -1.62 9.80 7.65
CA SER A 456 -2.31 8.64 8.19
C SER A 456 -3.81 8.71 7.91
N HIS A 457 -4.33 7.76 7.12
CA HIS A 457 -5.77 7.57 6.90
C HIS A 457 -6.04 6.16 6.39
N TYR A 458 -7.15 5.57 6.82
CA TYR A 458 -7.48 4.16 6.65
C TYR A 458 -8.22 3.84 5.35
N ALA A 459 -8.81 4.84 4.68
CA ALA A 459 -9.63 4.68 3.47
C ALA A 459 -9.18 5.64 2.36
N PRO A 460 -9.54 5.38 1.08
CA PRO A 460 -9.41 6.38 0.02
C PRO A 460 -10.24 7.61 0.33
N VAL A 461 -9.70 8.80 0.06
CA VAL A 461 -10.45 10.04 0.16
C VAL A 461 -11.29 10.22 -1.11
N GLY A 462 -12.60 10.28 -0.93
CA GLY A 462 -13.53 10.35 -2.05
C GLY A 462 -13.43 11.66 -2.85
N PRO A 463 -13.81 11.68 -4.13
CA PRO A 463 -13.74 12.90 -4.96
C PRO A 463 -14.53 14.09 -4.39
N ARG A 464 -15.63 13.83 -3.68
CA ARG A 464 -16.42 14.89 -3.02
C ARG A 464 -15.70 15.45 -1.81
N GLU A 465 -15.05 14.60 -1.01
CA GLU A 465 -14.25 15.00 0.15
C GLU A 465 -13.02 15.79 -0.28
N LEU A 466 -12.30 15.32 -1.31
CA LEU A 466 -11.16 16.04 -1.89
C LEU A 466 -11.54 17.42 -2.37
N ARG A 467 -12.67 17.56 -3.06
CA ARG A 467 -13.18 18.86 -3.51
C ARG A 467 -13.57 19.75 -2.33
N HIS A 468 -14.14 19.18 -1.28
CA HIS A 468 -14.45 19.94 -0.06
C HIS A 468 -13.18 20.45 0.61
N ILE A 469 -12.15 19.60 0.74
CA ILE A 469 -10.84 19.95 1.31
C ILE A 469 -10.17 21.06 0.47
N GLU A 470 -10.13 20.90 -0.84
CA GLU A 470 -9.56 21.88 -1.76
C GLU A 470 -10.28 23.23 -1.65
N ASN A 471 -11.61 23.24 -1.65
CA ASN A 471 -12.42 24.44 -1.48
C ASN A 471 -12.20 25.09 -0.11
N ARG A 472 -12.01 24.28 0.95
CA ARG A 472 -11.74 24.77 2.30
C ARG A 472 -10.38 25.45 2.39
N VAL A 473 -9.36 24.88 1.74
CA VAL A 473 -8.01 25.47 1.62
C VAL A 473 -8.08 26.79 0.84
N ASN A 474 -8.72 26.78 -0.35
CA ASN A 474 -8.85 27.98 -1.17
C ASN A 474 -9.67 29.07 -0.50
N GLY A 475 -10.64 28.71 0.34
CA GLY A 475 -11.36 29.66 1.19
C GLY A 475 -10.44 30.39 2.17
N GLU A 476 -9.47 29.69 2.80
CA GLU A 476 -8.48 30.30 3.68
C GLU A 476 -7.43 31.12 2.91
N ILE A 477 -7.09 30.73 1.70
CA ILE A 477 -6.24 31.51 0.80
C ILE A 477 -6.92 32.85 0.48
N LEU A 478 -8.18 32.81 0.06
CA LEU A 478 -8.96 34.01 -0.26
C LEU A 478 -9.20 34.94 0.95
N ARG A 479 -9.19 34.39 2.17
CA ARG A 479 -9.29 35.22 3.40
C ARG A 479 -8.10 36.16 3.58
N GLY A 480 -6.94 35.86 2.98
CA GLY A 480 -5.75 36.71 3.06
C GLY A 480 -5.20 36.85 4.48
N ALA A 481 -5.36 35.82 5.32
CA ALA A 481 -4.94 35.86 6.71
C ALA A 481 -3.41 35.98 6.85
N ARG A 482 -2.94 36.77 7.84
CA ARG A 482 -1.52 36.88 8.12
C ARG A 482 -0.95 35.55 8.60
N VAL A 483 0.24 35.18 8.12
CA VAL A 483 0.98 34.01 8.60
C VAL A 483 1.94 34.46 9.69
N GLU A 484 1.63 34.11 10.93
CA GLU A 484 2.41 34.48 12.10
C GLU A 484 3.49 33.46 12.41
N GLN A 485 4.65 33.95 12.85
CA GLN A 485 5.80 33.13 13.19
C GLN A 485 6.28 33.52 14.58
N LYS A 486 6.28 32.56 15.50
CA LYS A 486 6.63 32.77 16.91
C LYS A 486 7.69 31.77 17.35
N VAL A 487 8.72 32.23 18.10
CA VAL A 487 9.72 31.33 18.69
C VAL A 487 9.49 31.30 20.19
N MET A 488 9.20 30.12 20.74
CA MET A 488 8.86 29.94 22.15
C MET A 488 9.44 28.61 22.69
N GLY A 489 9.29 28.38 23.99
CA GLY A 489 9.66 27.10 24.59
C GLY A 489 8.79 25.96 24.06
N ARG A 490 9.36 24.74 23.96
CA ARG A 490 8.64 23.57 23.43
C ARG A 490 7.35 23.27 24.22
N GLU A 491 7.42 23.32 25.57
CA GLU A 491 6.24 23.04 26.40
C GLU A 491 5.19 24.15 26.27
N GLU A 492 5.63 25.40 26.18
CA GLU A 492 4.78 26.55 25.93
C GLU A 492 4.05 26.42 24.59
N ALA A 493 4.75 26.00 23.54
CA ALA A 493 4.18 25.79 22.21
C ALA A 493 3.14 24.66 22.18
N LEU A 494 3.36 23.58 22.92
CA LEU A 494 2.37 22.51 23.09
C LEU A 494 1.14 22.99 23.87
N ALA A 495 1.34 23.74 24.96
CA ALA A 495 0.27 24.34 25.72
C ALA A 495 -0.51 25.41 24.90
N TYR A 496 0.18 26.08 23.96
CA TYR A 496 -0.42 27.00 22.98
C TYR A 496 -1.28 26.28 21.93
N GLY A 497 -1.25 24.92 21.91
CA GLY A 497 -2.02 24.08 21.00
C GLY A 497 -1.38 23.87 19.62
N ALA A 498 -0.08 24.10 19.49
CA ALA A 498 0.63 23.86 18.24
C ALA A 498 0.88 22.34 18.03
N LEU A 499 0.63 21.87 16.82
CA LEU A 499 0.87 20.48 16.46
C LEU A 499 2.36 20.23 16.26
N ALA A 500 2.87 19.18 16.93
CA ALA A 500 4.21 18.66 16.74
C ALA A 500 4.17 17.35 15.97
N PHE A 501 5.12 17.12 15.07
CA PHE A 501 5.20 15.87 14.32
C PHE A 501 6.04 14.83 15.06
N PHE A 502 5.58 13.59 15.10
CA PHE A 502 6.29 12.50 15.76
C PHE A 502 7.56 12.10 14.98
N GLY A 503 8.67 12.01 15.71
CA GLY A 503 9.96 11.54 15.16
C GLY A 503 10.99 12.66 14.98
N ASP A 504 10.60 13.92 14.97
CA ASP A 504 11.53 15.03 14.93
C ASP A 504 12.14 15.31 16.31
N LYS A 505 13.46 15.46 16.33
CA LYS A 505 14.18 15.88 17.55
C LYS A 505 14.11 17.39 17.65
N TYR A 506 13.07 17.90 18.30
CA TYR A 506 12.95 19.33 18.57
C TYR A 506 13.87 19.75 19.71
N GLY A 507 14.53 20.90 19.57
CA GLY A 507 15.26 21.54 20.67
C GLY A 507 14.34 22.10 21.75
N GLU A 508 14.93 22.73 22.77
CA GLU A 508 14.20 23.40 23.85
C GLU A 508 13.34 24.56 23.35
N ARG A 509 13.78 25.24 22.29
CA ARG A 509 13.04 26.32 21.62
C ARG A 509 12.59 25.85 20.23
N VAL A 510 11.33 26.12 19.92
CA VAL A 510 10.69 25.74 18.66
C VAL A 510 10.08 26.96 17.98
N ARG A 511 10.05 26.92 16.65
CA ARG A 511 9.34 27.91 15.84
C ARG A 511 7.95 27.36 15.52
N VAL A 512 6.93 28.15 15.84
CA VAL A 512 5.51 27.89 15.55
C VAL A 512 5.11 28.78 14.38
N VAL A 513 4.53 28.18 13.35
CA VAL A 513 3.88 28.87 12.23
C VAL A 513 2.38 28.76 12.42
N GLU A 514 1.70 29.89 12.43
CA GLU A 514 0.27 30.00 12.71
C GLU A 514 -0.47 30.75 11.60
N VAL A 515 -1.55 30.16 11.11
CA VAL A 515 -2.61 30.87 10.39
C VAL A 515 -3.78 30.98 11.37
N PRO A 516 -4.04 32.20 11.92
CA PRO A 516 -4.96 32.36 13.04
C PRO A 516 -6.36 31.78 12.79
N GLY A 517 -6.78 30.91 13.71
CA GLY A 517 -8.09 30.24 13.67
C GLY A 517 -8.17 29.05 12.72
N PHE A 518 -7.06 28.65 12.07
CA PHE A 518 -7.08 27.54 11.14
C PHE A 518 -5.94 26.52 11.31
N SER A 519 -4.67 26.94 11.23
CA SER A 519 -3.50 26.07 11.37
C SER A 519 -2.50 26.61 12.36
N LYS A 520 -1.89 25.72 13.15
CA LYS A 520 -0.84 26.05 14.10
C LYS A 520 0.09 24.86 14.28
N GLU A 521 1.34 24.98 13.80
CA GLU A 521 2.25 23.84 13.70
C GLU A 521 3.70 24.23 14.00
N PHE A 522 4.48 23.28 14.51
CA PHE A 522 5.93 23.40 14.62
C PHE A 522 6.54 23.33 13.23
N CYS A 523 7.18 24.39 12.78
CA CYS A 523 7.78 24.44 11.45
C CYS A 523 9.00 25.34 11.35
N GLY A 524 10.11 24.78 10.83
CA GLY A 524 11.34 25.49 10.52
C GLY A 524 11.45 26.01 9.08
N GLY A 525 10.47 25.75 8.23
CA GLY A 525 10.51 26.09 6.81
C GLY A 525 10.23 27.55 6.49
N THR A 526 10.29 27.91 5.21
CA THR A 526 9.97 29.27 4.73
C THR A 526 8.51 29.37 4.33
N HIS A 527 7.85 30.47 4.66
CA HIS A 527 6.41 30.68 4.47
C HIS A 527 6.11 32.03 3.86
N VAL A 528 4.96 32.16 3.21
CA VAL A 528 4.43 33.45 2.73
C VAL A 528 4.04 34.35 3.92
N GLY A 529 3.95 35.64 3.71
CA GLY A 529 3.55 36.61 4.74
C GLY A 529 2.06 36.59 5.05
N GLN A 530 1.25 36.25 4.05
CA GLN A 530 -0.20 36.11 4.16
C GLN A 530 -0.72 35.03 3.21
N THR A 531 -1.83 34.38 3.58
CA THR A 531 -2.36 33.23 2.83
C THR A 531 -2.74 33.60 1.38
N GLY A 532 -3.13 34.86 1.11
CA GLY A 532 -3.46 35.35 -0.25
C GLY A 532 -2.31 35.26 -1.25
N GLU A 533 -1.04 35.30 -0.78
CA GLU A 533 0.14 35.16 -1.64
C GLU A 533 0.30 33.75 -2.24
N ILE A 534 -0.42 32.76 -1.71
CA ILE A 534 -0.45 31.40 -2.30
C ILE A 534 -1.15 31.43 -3.66
N GLY A 535 -2.17 32.26 -3.85
CA GLY A 535 -2.97 32.35 -5.06
C GLY A 535 -4.02 31.24 -5.13
N LEU A 536 -3.81 30.26 -6.01
CA LEU A 536 -4.68 29.09 -6.17
C LEU A 536 -3.97 27.83 -5.66
N LEU A 537 -4.71 26.92 -5.00
CA LEU A 537 -4.23 25.57 -4.72
C LEU A 537 -5.13 24.56 -5.44
N LEU A 538 -4.52 23.64 -6.20
CA LEU A 538 -5.20 22.56 -6.90
C LEU A 538 -4.67 21.21 -6.42
N VAL A 539 -5.58 20.34 -6.00
CA VAL A 539 -5.28 18.93 -5.72
C VAL A 539 -5.22 18.16 -7.05
N THR A 540 -4.08 17.56 -7.33
CA THR A 540 -3.86 16.85 -8.61
C THR A 540 -4.01 15.33 -8.49
N ALA A 541 -3.70 14.75 -7.35
CA ALA A 541 -3.79 13.31 -7.14
C ALA A 541 -4.07 12.95 -5.67
N GLU A 542 -4.74 11.82 -5.48
CA GLU A 542 -4.88 11.14 -4.19
C GLU A 542 -4.65 9.65 -4.41
N GLN A 543 -3.77 9.02 -3.60
CA GLN A 543 -3.46 7.60 -3.74
C GLN A 543 -3.00 6.97 -2.42
N GLY A 544 -3.17 5.64 -2.31
CA GLY A 544 -2.58 4.87 -1.22
C GLY A 544 -1.12 4.56 -1.50
N ILE A 545 -0.23 4.80 -0.53
CA ILE A 545 1.19 4.44 -0.64
C ILE A 545 1.56 3.23 0.22
N SER A 546 0.86 3.07 1.31
CA SER A 546 0.95 1.88 2.18
C SER A 546 -0.36 1.68 2.94
N ALA A 547 -0.47 0.57 3.64
CA ALA A 547 -1.63 0.35 4.49
C ALA A 547 -1.70 1.42 5.60
N GLY A 548 -2.82 2.13 5.66
CA GLY A 548 -3.02 3.22 6.64
C GLY A 548 -2.33 4.54 6.30
N THR A 549 -1.70 4.66 5.12
CA THR A 549 -1.08 5.92 4.68
C THR A 549 -1.57 6.31 3.29
N ARG A 550 -2.05 7.53 3.19
CA ARG A 550 -2.53 8.14 1.95
C ARG A 550 -1.59 9.26 1.54
N ARG A 551 -1.57 9.57 0.26
CA ARG A 551 -0.81 10.66 -0.36
C ARG A 551 -1.74 11.58 -1.10
N VAL A 552 -1.61 12.87 -0.86
CA VAL A 552 -2.19 13.92 -1.69
C VAL A 552 -1.06 14.70 -2.35
N GLU A 553 -1.18 14.95 -3.64
CA GLU A 553 -0.32 15.87 -4.40
C GLU A 553 -1.13 17.09 -4.80
N ALA A 554 -0.51 18.27 -4.69
CA ALA A 554 -1.17 19.52 -5.06
C ALA A 554 -0.16 20.52 -5.63
N LEU A 555 -0.68 21.47 -6.38
CA LEU A 555 0.03 22.62 -6.96
C LEU A 555 -0.48 23.88 -6.28
N ALA A 556 0.40 24.88 -6.14
CA ALA A 556 0.05 26.18 -5.57
C ALA A 556 0.61 27.33 -6.44
N GLY A 557 -0.10 28.45 -6.46
CA GLY A 557 0.30 29.67 -7.15
C GLY A 557 0.38 29.48 -8.66
N GLU A 558 1.50 29.88 -9.25
CA GLU A 558 1.71 29.88 -10.70
C GLU A 558 1.54 28.49 -11.30
N ALA A 559 2.14 27.46 -10.70
CA ALA A 559 2.00 26.08 -11.15
C ALA A 559 0.52 25.61 -11.17
N ALA A 560 -0.29 26.04 -10.20
CA ALA A 560 -1.73 25.75 -10.19
C ALA A 560 -2.48 26.50 -11.30
N ILE A 561 -2.11 27.75 -11.57
CA ILE A 561 -2.71 28.57 -12.63
C ILE A 561 -2.37 27.96 -14.00
N GLU A 562 -1.11 27.63 -14.25
CA GLU A 562 -0.67 26.98 -15.49
C GLU A 562 -1.42 25.67 -15.74
N ARG A 563 -1.59 24.87 -14.71
CA ARG A 563 -2.35 23.63 -14.80
C ARG A 563 -3.81 23.89 -15.14
N ALA A 564 -4.45 24.86 -14.48
CA ALA A 564 -5.84 25.21 -14.76
C ALA A 564 -6.02 25.71 -16.20
N GLN A 565 -5.08 26.52 -16.69
CA GLN A 565 -5.08 27.01 -18.07
C GLN A 565 -4.87 25.89 -19.09
N ALA A 566 -3.96 24.95 -18.81
CA ALA A 566 -3.77 23.77 -19.66
C ALA A 566 -5.02 22.89 -19.73
N ASP A 567 -5.67 22.63 -18.57
CA ASP A 567 -6.93 21.87 -18.54
C ASP A 567 -8.06 22.62 -19.27
N GLN A 568 -8.11 23.94 -19.17
CA GLN A 568 -9.04 24.78 -19.94
C GLN A 568 -8.78 24.69 -21.43
N GLY A 569 -7.52 24.76 -21.87
CA GLY A 569 -7.14 24.64 -23.28
C GLY A 569 -7.58 23.30 -23.90
N ILE A 570 -7.42 22.19 -23.16
CA ILE A 570 -7.90 20.87 -23.60
C ILE A 570 -9.42 20.88 -23.79
N LEU A 571 -10.15 21.51 -22.86
CA LEU A 571 -11.61 21.62 -22.97
C LEU A 571 -12.03 22.46 -24.16
N GLU A 572 -11.35 23.57 -24.45
CA GLU A 572 -11.60 24.44 -25.62
C GLU A 572 -11.34 23.67 -26.93
N GLU A 573 -10.29 22.88 -27.01
CA GLU A 573 -9.99 22.03 -28.17
C GLU A 573 -11.11 20.98 -28.38
N LEU A 574 -11.59 20.38 -27.30
CA LEU A 574 -12.71 19.42 -27.34
C LEU A 574 -14.01 20.10 -27.78
N GLU A 575 -14.33 21.30 -27.28
CA GLU A 575 -15.48 22.10 -27.69
C GLU A 575 -15.45 22.38 -29.20
N GLN A 576 -14.29 22.83 -29.70
CA GLN A 576 -14.08 23.11 -31.13
C GLN A 576 -14.21 21.85 -31.98
N SER A 577 -13.61 20.75 -31.57
CA SER A 577 -13.63 19.47 -32.28
C SER A 577 -15.01 18.87 -32.33
N ALA A 578 -15.74 18.88 -31.21
CA ALA A 578 -17.08 18.33 -31.07
C ALA A 578 -18.16 19.29 -31.62
N ARG A 579 -17.85 20.58 -31.77
CA ARG A 579 -18.77 21.67 -32.19
C ARG A 579 -19.99 21.82 -31.30
N VAL A 580 -19.79 21.68 -29.99
CA VAL A 580 -20.81 21.85 -28.96
C VAL A 580 -20.27 22.70 -27.81
N ASP A 581 -21.18 23.29 -27.03
CA ASP A 581 -20.79 24.02 -25.80
C ASP A 581 -20.21 23.08 -24.77
N ARG A 582 -19.33 23.61 -23.94
CA ARG A 582 -18.63 22.87 -22.84
C ARG A 582 -19.60 22.05 -21.98
N ARG A 583 -20.77 22.58 -21.70
CA ARG A 583 -21.79 21.93 -20.87
C ARG A 583 -22.37 20.69 -21.52
N GLU A 584 -22.33 20.62 -22.85
CA GLU A 584 -22.86 19.54 -23.66
C GLU A 584 -21.80 18.46 -23.99
N LEU A 585 -20.52 18.70 -23.71
CA LEU A 585 -19.41 17.77 -24.04
C LEU A 585 -19.64 16.36 -23.51
N VAL A 586 -20.14 16.24 -22.26
CA VAL A 586 -20.38 14.94 -21.63
C VAL A 586 -21.52 14.19 -22.33
N GLU A 587 -22.56 14.90 -22.68
CA GLU A 587 -23.72 14.33 -23.42
C GLU A 587 -23.31 13.95 -24.83
N GLU A 588 -22.53 14.80 -25.50
CA GLU A 588 -22.02 14.54 -26.84
C GLU A 588 -21.11 13.33 -26.88
N TYR A 589 -20.19 13.22 -25.90
CA TYR A 589 -19.34 12.02 -25.76
C TYR A 589 -20.18 10.76 -25.57
N ALA A 590 -21.19 10.80 -24.71
CA ALA A 590 -22.11 9.67 -24.51
C ALA A 590 -22.87 9.33 -25.82
N ARG A 591 -23.33 10.35 -26.55
CA ARG A 591 -24.03 10.18 -27.84
C ARG A 591 -23.12 9.54 -28.90
N LEU A 592 -21.90 10.04 -29.04
CA LEU A 592 -20.93 9.50 -30.00
C LEU A 592 -20.55 8.03 -29.68
N ARG A 593 -20.36 7.72 -28.39
CA ARG A 593 -20.09 6.36 -27.95
C ARG A 593 -21.26 5.40 -28.28
N ASP A 594 -22.49 5.85 -28.10
CA ASP A 594 -23.66 5.02 -28.40
C ASP A 594 -23.87 4.90 -29.92
N GLN A 595 -23.63 5.98 -30.69
CA GLN A 595 -23.64 5.92 -32.16
C GLN A 595 -22.59 4.94 -32.69
N LEU A 596 -21.38 4.94 -32.13
CA LEU A 596 -20.34 3.97 -32.50
C LEU A 596 -20.82 2.54 -32.33
N LYS A 597 -21.41 2.21 -31.17
CA LYS A 597 -21.98 0.88 -30.93
C LYS A 597 -23.10 0.50 -31.92
N VAL A 598 -23.95 1.46 -32.29
CA VAL A 598 -24.98 1.22 -33.29
C VAL A 598 -24.36 0.96 -34.66
N ARG A 599 -23.37 1.75 -35.07
CA ARG A 599 -22.69 1.57 -36.37
C ARG A 599 -21.90 0.25 -36.42
N GLU A 600 -21.25 -0.13 -35.36
CA GLU A 600 -20.59 -1.44 -35.27
C GLU A 600 -21.59 -2.59 -35.49
N ARG A 601 -22.75 -2.53 -34.84
CA ARG A 601 -23.83 -3.53 -35.03
C ARG A 601 -24.38 -3.53 -36.44
N GLU A 602 -24.56 -2.36 -37.05
CA GLU A 602 -25.05 -2.20 -38.42
C GLU A 602 -24.03 -2.78 -39.42
N ILE A 603 -22.72 -2.50 -39.22
CA ILE A 603 -21.65 -3.07 -40.05
C ILE A 603 -21.66 -4.60 -39.95
N GLN A 604 -21.79 -5.17 -38.76
CA GLN A 604 -21.86 -6.62 -38.57
C GLN A 604 -23.10 -7.22 -39.23
N ALA A 605 -24.27 -6.55 -39.12
CA ALA A 605 -25.51 -7.00 -39.77
C ALA A 605 -25.39 -6.94 -41.31
N LEU A 606 -24.76 -5.88 -41.85
CA LEU A 606 -24.56 -5.75 -43.31
C LEU A 606 -23.54 -6.80 -43.82
N ARG A 607 -22.46 -7.05 -43.10
CA ARG A 607 -21.50 -8.10 -43.43
C ARG A 607 -22.17 -9.49 -43.46
N MET A 608 -23.02 -9.75 -42.46
CA MET A 608 -23.82 -10.99 -42.42
C MET A 608 -24.78 -11.11 -43.61
N LYS A 609 -25.51 -10.05 -43.94
CA LYS A 609 -26.41 -10.03 -45.11
C LYS A 609 -25.66 -10.26 -46.42
N LEU A 610 -24.51 -9.63 -46.60
CA LEU A 610 -23.68 -9.84 -47.78
C LEU A 610 -23.16 -11.29 -47.89
N ALA A 611 -22.72 -11.86 -46.76
CA ALA A 611 -22.26 -13.24 -46.70
C ALA A 611 -23.37 -14.25 -47.04
N THR A 612 -24.59 -14.01 -46.58
CA THR A 612 -25.74 -14.88 -46.88
C THR A 612 -26.31 -14.66 -48.29
N ALA A 613 -26.23 -13.42 -48.85
CA ALA A 613 -26.72 -13.10 -50.17
C ALA A 613 -25.77 -13.51 -51.31
N ALA A 614 -24.46 -13.57 -51.02
CA ALA A 614 -23.44 -13.88 -52.01
C ALA A 614 -23.54 -15.33 -52.54
N GLY A 615 -24.27 -16.22 -51.83
CA GLY A 615 -24.34 -17.63 -52.20
C GLY A 615 -22.92 -18.29 -52.29
N PRO A 616 -22.78 -19.44 -52.89
CA PRO A 616 -21.48 -19.99 -53.21
C PRO A 616 -20.78 -19.07 -54.25
N SER A 617 -19.69 -18.43 -53.85
CA SER A 617 -19.00 -17.41 -54.66
C SER A 617 -18.33 -17.99 -55.90
N SER A 618 -18.21 -19.33 -56.00
CA SER A 618 -17.77 -20.04 -57.19
C SER A 618 -18.39 -21.44 -57.24
N ALA A 619 -18.46 -22.03 -58.40
CA ALA A 619 -18.81 -23.43 -58.56
C ALA A 619 -17.83 -24.38 -57.81
N GLU A 620 -16.67 -23.87 -57.45
CA GLU A 620 -15.67 -24.57 -56.64
C GLU A 620 -16.02 -24.54 -55.14
N ASP A 621 -16.75 -23.59 -54.61
CA ASP A 621 -17.11 -23.49 -53.20
C ASP A 621 -18.25 -24.42 -52.79
N LEU A 622 -19.14 -24.73 -53.75
CA LEU A 622 -20.23 -25.65 -53.58
C LEU A 622 -20.22 -26.70 -54.72
N SER A 623 -20.12 -27.96 -54.36
CA SER A 623 -20.18 -29.09 -55.33
C SER A 623 -21.09 -30.20 -54.78
N GLU A 624 -21.63 -31.02 -55.68
CA GLU A 624 -22.43 -32.16 -55.27
C GLU A 624 -21.69 -33.43 -55.70
N ILE A 625 -21.39 -34.31 -54.77
CA ILE A 625 -20.64 -35.54 -54.96
C ILE A 625 -21.40 -36.69 -54.30
N ALA A 626 -21.73 -37.73 -55.04
CA ALA A 626 -22.45 -38.86 -54.49
C ALA A 626 -23.75 -38.50 -53.75
N GLY A 627 -24.51 -37.51 -54.24
CA GLY A 627 -25.72 -37.03 -53.59
C GLY A 627 -25.51 -36.20 -52.31
N THR A 628 -24.28 -35.79 -52.01
CA THR A 628 -23.91 -34.98 -50.85
C THR A 628 -23.39 -33.62 -51.30
N LEU A 629 -23.92 -32.54 -50.70
CA LEU A 629 -23.44 -31.19 -50.91
C LEU A 629 -22.16 -30.98 -50.12
N LEU A 630 -21.07 -30.63 -50.81
CA LEU A 630 -19.82 -30.17 -50.20
C LEU A 630 -19.71 -28.67 -50.33
N TRP A 631 -19.62 -27.97 -49.19
CA TRP A 631 -19.53 -26.50 -49.15
C TRP A 631 -18.30 -26.05 -48.37
N THR A 632 -17.41 -25.30 -49.02
CA THR A 632 -16.15 -24.87 -48.42
C THR A 632 -15.98 -23.33 -48.59
N PRO A 633 -16.88 -22.48 -48.04
CA PRO A 633 -16.85 -21.06 -48.29
C PRO A 633 -15.75 -20.36 -47.49
N ARG A 634 -15.35 -19.19 -48.02
CA ARG A 634 -14.51 -18.23 -47.32
C ARG A 634 -15.28 -16.92 -47.15
N PHE A 635 -15.31 -16.42 -45.91
CA PHE A 635 -15.89 -15.13 -45.57
C PHE A 635 -14.80 -14.19 -45.06
N GLU A 636 -15.06 -12.90 -45.16
CA GLU A 636 -14.20 -11.85 -44.62
C GLU A 636 -15.00 -10.94 -43.69
N GLY A 637 -14.42 -10.60 -42.53
CA GLY A 637 -14.98 -9.67 -41.54
C GLY A 637 -16.19 -10.15 -40.75
N LEU A 638 -16.52 -11.47 -40.77
CA LEU A 638 -17.50 -12.03 -39.86
C LEU A 638 -16.84 -12.46 -38.57
N ASP A 639 -17.31 -11.94 -37.44
CA ASP A 639 -16.95 -12.46 -36.13
C ASP A 639 -17.45 -13.89 -35.94
N ARG A 640 -16.97 -14.59 -34.90
CA ARG A 640 -17.32 -16.00 -34.65
C ARG A 640 -18.81 -16.25 -34.56
N LYS A 641 -19.59 -15.29 -34.01
CA LYS A 641 -21.03 -15.42 -33.85
C LYS A 641 -21.78 -15.25 -35.17
N ALA A 642 -21.41 -14.25 -35.95
CA ALA A 642 -21.97 -14.05 -37.29
C ALA A 642 -21.57 -15.19 -38.23
N HIS A 643 -20.36 -15.69 -38.17
CA HIS A 643 -19.91 -16.84 -38.94
C HIS A 643 -20.73 -18.11 -38.63
N ALA A 644 -20.94 -18.39 -37.33
CA ALA A 644 -21.78 -19.54 -36.93
C ALA A 644 -23.22 -19.38 -37.43
N ALA A 645 -23.80 -18.17 -37.39
CA ALA A 645 -25.16 -17.90 -37.86
C ALA A 645 -25.30 -18.16 -39.39
N VAL A 646 -24.31 -17.79 -40.21
CA VAL A 646 -24.29 -18.07 -41.63
C VAL A 646 -24.25 -19.59 -41.92
N VAL A 647 -23.45 -20.30 -41.15
CA VAL A 647 -23.37 -21.79 -41.27
C VAL A 647 -24.68 -22.44 -40.83
N ASP A 648 -25.30 -21.96 -39.75
CA ASP A 648 -26.59 -22.47 -39.28
C ASP A 648 -27.71 -22.20 -40.29
N GLU A 649 -27.71 -21.05 -40.98
CA GLU A 649 -28.64 -20.78 -42.06
C GLU A 649 -28.49 -21.74 -43.24
N PHE A 650 -27.25 -22.01 -43.65
CA PHE A 650 -26.96 -23.07 -44.66
C PHE A 650 -27.49 -24.44 -44.24
N ARG A 651 -27.26 -24.83 -43.00
CA ARG A 651 -27.72 -26.09 -42.41
C ARG A 651 -29.27 -26.17 -42.45
N ASN A 652 -29.94 -25.07 -42.07
CA ASN A 652 -31.40 -25.03 -42.06
C ASN A 652 -32.03 -25.10 -43.45
N ARG A 653 -31.43 -24.43 -44.45
CA ARG A 653 -31.87 -24.51 -45.87
C ARG A 653 -31.71 -25.90 -46.49
N ASN A 654 -30.71 -26.68 -46.02
CA ASN A 654 -30.40 -27.96 -46.55
C ASN A 654 -30.70 -29.12 -45.58
N LYS A 655 -31.67 -28.95 -44.70
CA LYS A 655 -32.01 -29.87 -43.63
C LYS A 655 -32.32 -31.31 -44.10
N GLU A 656 -32.95 -31.41 -45.28
CA GLU A 656 -33.39 -32.68 -45.89
C GLU A 656 -32.35 -33.25 -46.86
N ARG A 657 -31.24 -32.56 -47.08
CA ARG A 657 -30.15 -32.98 -47.98
C ARG A 657 -28.96 -33.47 -47.20
N ARG A 658 -28.23 -34.39 -47.78
CA ARG A 658 -26.89 -34.77 -47.26
C ARG A 658 -25.91 -33.63 -47.54
N PHE A 659 -25.20 -33.15 -46.53
CA PHE A 659 -24.16 -32.14 -46.69
C PHE A 659 -22.97 -32.36 -45.75
N ALA A 660 -21.80 -31.89 -46.18
CA ALA A 660 -20.62 -31.73 -45.36
C ALA A 660 -19.97 -30.38 -45.73
N LEU A 661 -19.58 -29.60 -44.72
CA LEU A 661 -18.98 -28.29 -44.95
C LEU A 661 -17.78 -28.03 -44.05
N VAL A 662 -16.88 -27.19 -44.57
CA VAL A 662 -15.84 -26.51 -43.80
C VAL A 662 -15.84 -25.04 -44.20
N SER A 663 -16.39 -24.21 -43.35
CA SER A 663 -16.50 -22.79 -43.55
C SER A 663 -15.39 -22.03 -42.82
N THR A 664 -14.89 -20.97 -43.42
CA THR A 664 -13.82 -20.13 -42.88
C THR A 664 -14.24 -18.66 -42.88
N SER A 665 -13.88 -17.94 -41.83
CA SER A 665 -14.01 -16.49 -41.80
C SER A 665 -12.69 -15.86 -41.28
N ILE A 666 -12.22 -14.85 -41.96
CA ILE A 666 -11.07 -14.04 -41.57
C ILE A 666 -11.63 -12.73 -41.01
N ALA A 667 -11.35 -12.44 -39.74
CA ALA A 667 -11.77 -11.23 -39.04
C ALA A 667 -10.60 -10.64 -38.26
N ASP A 668 -10.80 -9.45 -37.67
CA ASP A 668 -9.76 -8.75 -36.90
C ASP A 668 -9.29 -9.53 -35.65
N ASP A 669 -10.16 -10.42 -35.12
CA ASP A 669 -9.89 -11.32 -33.99
C ASP A 669 -9.26 -12.66 -34.39
N GLY A 670 -8.95 -12.83 -35.66
CA GLY A 670 -8.29 -14.00 -36.24
C GLY A 670 -9.15 -14.83 -37.19
N VAL A 671 -8.71 -16.05 -37.49
CA VAL A 671 -9.41 -16.98 -38.37
C VAL A 671 -10.33 -17.88 -37.57
N SER A 672 -11.61 -17.88 -37.93
CA SER A 672 -12.63 -18.80 -37.41
C SER A 672 -12.91 -19.91 -38.47
N VAL A 673 -12.89 -21.16 -38.03
CA VAL A 673 -13.20 -22.33 -38.88
C VAL A 673 -14.36 -23.10 -38.27
N ILE A 674 -15.35 -23.45 -39.09
CA ILE A 674 -16.51 -24.26 -38.69
C ILE A 674 -16.63 -25.45 -39.61
N ALA A 675 -16.68 -26.64 -39.02
CA ALA A 675 -17.04 -27.87 -39.74
C ALA A 675 -18.44 -28.30 -39.33
N ALA A 676 -19.27 -28.68 -40.29
CA ALA A 676 -20.58 -29.25 -40.00
C ALA A 676 -20.97 -30.34 -41.02
N VAL A 677 -21.73 -31.30 -40.55
CA VAL A 677 -22.22 -32.43 -41.35
C VAL A 677 -23.70 -32.69 -41.10
N SER A 678 -24.42 -33.21 -42.09
CA SER A 678 -25.82 -33.61 -41.90
C SER A 678 -25.92 -34.87 -41.03
N SER A 679 -27.01 -35.02 -40.29
CA SER A 679 -27.28 -36.15 -39.39
C SER A 679 -27.15 -37.51 -40.09
N SER A 680 -27.47 -37.57 -41.39
CA SER A 680 -27.33 -38.79 -42.22
C SER A 680 -25.88 -39.18 -42.50
N LEU A 681 -24.90 -38.29 -42.25
CA LEU A 681 -23.48 -38.54 -42.40
C LEU A 681 -22.72 -38.79 -41.10
N GLU A 682 -23.34 -38.49 -39.95
CA GLU A 682 -22.68 -38.53 -38.61
C GLU A 682 -22.08 -39.89 -38.26
N GLY A 683 -22.63 -40.98 -38.78
CA GLY A 683 -22.09 -42.34 -38.60
C GLY A 683 -20.77 -42.60 -39.32
N SER A 684 -20.47 -41.86 -40.37
CA SER A 684 -19.31 -42.04 -41.27
C SER A 684 -18.33 -40.87 -41.22
N VAL A 685 -18.81 -39.63 -41.07
CA VAL A 685 -18.01 -38.40 -41.03
C VAL A 685 -18.47 -37.54 -39.85
N LYS A 686 -17.60 -37.26 -38.92
CA LYS A 686 -17.88 -36.38 -37.76
C LYS A 686 -17.17 -35.03 -37.88
N ALA A 687 -17.83 -33.96 -37.58
CA ALA A 687 -17.27 -32.62 -37.66
C ALA A 687 -15.98 -32.43 -36.82
N PRO A 688 -15.82 -32.98 -35.59
CA PRO A 688 -14.56 -32.90 -34.84
C PRO A 688 -13.41 -33.65 -35.54
N ASP A 689 -13.69 -34.75 -36.26
CA ASP A 689 -12.66 -35.51 -36.99
C ASP A 689 -12.16 -34.71 -38.19
N VAL A 690 -13.05 -33.95 -38.86
CA VAL A 690 -12.67 -33.00 -39.91
C VAL A 690 -11.68 -31.98 -39.38
N MET A 691 -11.98 -31.37 -38.22
CA MET A 691 -11.10 -30.40 -37.59
C MET A 691 -9.72 -30.98 -37.26
N LYS A 692 -9.68 -32.19 -36.72
CA LYS A 692 -8.44 -32.90 -36.37
C LYS A 692 -7.58 -33.21 -37.61
N GLN A 693 -8.21 -33.66 -38.71
CA GLN A 693 -7.51 -33.98 -39.97
C GLN A 693 -6.89 -32.73 -40.63
N LEU A 694 -7.51 -31.60 -40.40
CA LEU A 694 -6.99 -30.31 -40.86
C LEU A 694 -5.92 -29.71 -39.94
N GLY A 695 -5.61 -30.37 -38.80
CA GLY A 695 -4.62 -29.88 -37.82
C GLY A 695 -5.12 -28.69 -37.01
N LEU A 696 -6.42 -28.49 -36.89
CA LEU A 696 -7.04 -27.34 -36.25
C LEU A 696 -7.26 -27.57 -34.76
N ARG A 697 -7.10 -26.50 -33.98
CA ARG A 697 -7.48 -26.50 -32.55
C ARG A 697 -8.95 -26.18 -32.46
N GLY A 698 -9.75 -27.10 -31.94
CA GLY A 698 -11.18 -26.89 -31.76
C GLY A 698 -11.90 -28.18 -31.37
N GLY A 699 -13.20 -28.10 -31.16
CA GLY A 699 -14.05 -29.22 -30.79
C GLY A 699 -15.53 -28.89 -30.96
N GLY A 700 -16.37 -29.89 -30.69
CA GLY A 700 -17.81 -29.72 -30.82
C GLY A 700 -18.56 -31.05 -30.76
N ARG A 701 -19.80 -31.04 -31.21
CA ARG A 701 -20.67 -32.22 -31.36
C ARG A 701 -20.35 -32.95 -32.65
N PRO A 702 -20.82 -34.21 -32.85
CA PRO A 702 -20.59 -34.95 -34.09
C PRO A 702 -21.07 -34.24 -35.35
N ASP A 703 -22.15 -33.45 -35.25
CA ASP A 703 -22.76 -32.70 -36.36
C ASP A 703 -22.15 -31.32 -36.60
N PHE A 704 -21.40 -30.77 -35.60
CA PHE A 704 -20.93 -29.40 -35.63
C PHE A 704 -19.68 -29.17 -34.73
N ALA A 705 -18.61 -28.64 -35.29
CA ALA A 705 -17.40 -28.32 -34.58
C ALA A 705 -16.88 -26.93 -34.96
N GLN A 706 -16.31 -26.22 -33.98
CA GLN A 706 -15.70 -24.91 -34.18
C GLN A 706 -14.25 -24.90 -33.72
N GLY A 707 -13.42 -24.13 -34.41
CA GLY A 707 -12.03 -23.97 -34.06
C GLY A 707 -11.33 -22.83 -34.80
N GLY A 708 -10.02 -22.84 -34.69
CA GLY A 708 -9.12 -21.90 -35.35
C GLY A 708 -7.68 -22.41 -35.29
N GLY A 709 -6.70 -21.50 -35.40
CA GLY A 709 -5.26 -21.88 -35.37
C GLY A 709 -4.64 -21.97 -36.76
N VAL A 710 -5.26 -21.33 -37.76
CA VAL A 710 -4.75 -21.14 -39.11
C VAL A 710 -4.38 -19.66 -39.28
N ALA A 711 -3.24 -19.39 -39.92
CA ALA A 711 -2.90 -18.03 -40.34
C ALA A 711 -3.79 -17.61 -41.55
N ALA A 712 -4.06 -16.34 -41.68
CA ALA A 712 -4.94 -15.82 -42.75
C ALA A 712 -4.43 -16.19 -44.17
N GLU A 713 -3.12 -16.24 -44.35
CA GLU A 713 -2.44 -16.62 -45.58
C GLU A 713 -2.59 -18.12 -45.95
N ASP A 714 -2.80 -18.97 -44.95
CA ASP A 714 -2.92 -20.42 -45.13
C ASP A 714 -4.37 -20.90 -45.34
N VAL A 715 -5.36 -20.01 -45.21
CA VAL A 715 -6.78 -20.37 -45.28
C VAL A 715 -7.15 -21.08 -46.58
N ASP A 716 -6.69 -20.61 -47.73
CA ASP A 716 -7.04 -21.20 -49.03
C ASP A 716 -6.35 -22.55 -49.23
N ALA A 717 -5.14 -22.74 -48.71
CA ALA A 717 -4.47 -24.06 -48.72
C ALA A 717 -5.24 -25.05 -47.84
N MET A 718 -5.68 -24.61 -46.67
CA MET A 718 -6.47 -25.41 -45.74
C MET A 718 -7.85 -25.77 -46.35
N ARG A 719 -8.52 -24.83 -47.01
CA ARG A 719 -9.81 -25.06 -47.71
C ARG A 719 -9.66 -26.13 -48.82
N ARG A 720 -8.61 -26.07 -49.61
CA ARG A 720 -8.32 -27.12 -50.62
C ARG A 720 -8.15 -28.48 -49.98
N LYS A 721 -7.34 -28.55 -48.92
CA LYS A 721 -7.14 -29.81 -48.16
C LYS A 721 -8.45 -30.32 -47.55
N ALA A 722 -9.29 -29.42 -47.01
CA ALA A 722 -10.60 -29.75 -46.47
C ALA A 722 -11.52 -30.37 -47.54
N ARG A 723 -11.53 -29.76 -48.72
CA ARG A 723 -12.34 -30.23 -49.86
C ARG A 723 -11.91 -31.64 -50.33
N GLU A 724 -10.62 -31.83 -50.54
CA GLU A 724 -10.06 -33.15 -50.95
C GLU A 724 -10.40 -34.23 -49.92
N TRP A 725 -10.22 -33.93 -48.64
CA TRP A 725 -10.53 -34.88 -47.57
C TRP A 725 -12.03 -35.20 -47.50
N LEU A 726 -12.91 -34.17 -47.53
CA LEU A 726 -14.36 -34.33 -47.50
C LEU A 726 -14.83 -35.15 -48.73
N ARG A 727 -14.26 -34.89 -49.92
CA ARG A 727 -14.56 -35.65 -51.13
C ARG A 727 -14.27 -37.13 -50.93
N GLY A 728 -13.08 -37.50 -50.51
CA GLY A 728 -12.71 -38.91 -50.29
C GLY A 728 -13.56 -39.57 -49.20
N ALA A 729 -13.87 -38.81 -48.14
CA ALA A 729 -14.68 -39.31 -47.02
C ALA A 729 -16.15 -39.56 -47.42
N VAL A 730 -16.72 -38.75 -48.32
CA VAL A 730 -18.09 -38.89 -48.80
C VAL A 730 -18.19 -40.00 -49.89
N GLU A 731 -17.22 -40.10 -50.77
CA GLU A 731 -17.15 -41.18 -51.78
C GLU A 731 -17.00 -42.58 -51.15
N ALA A 732 -16.41 -42.68 -49.97
CA ALA A 732 -16.24 -43.94 -49.22
C ALA A 732 -17.51 -44.37 -48.46
N VAL A 733 -18.56 -43.59 -48.44
CA VAL A 733 -19.82 -43.93 -47.73
C VAL A 733 -20.73 -44.72 -48.69
N PRO A 734 -21.11 -45.99 -48.38
CA PRO A 734 -21.99 -46.77 -49.22
C PRO A 734 -23.33 -46.04 -49.47
N HIS A 735 -23.76 -46.10 -50.72
CA HIS A 735 -25.13 -45.66 -51.11
C HIS A 735 -26.12 -46.70 -50.56
N GLY A 736 -26.76 -46.32 -49.40
CA GLY A 736 -27.88 -47.11 -48.88
C GLY A 736 -29.19 -46.62 -49.43
#